data_2a76eb6bf43576558514d19c7bcd6b4c
#
_entry.id   2a76eb6bf43576558514d19c7bcd6b4c
#
_cell.length_a   1.000
_cell.length_b   1.000
_cell.length_c   1.000
_cell.angle_alpha   90.00
_cell.angle_beta   90.00
_cell.angle_gamma   90.00
#
_symmetry.space_group_name_H-M   'P 1'
#
loop_
_entity.id
_entity.type
_entity.pdbx_description
1 polymer ?
#
loop_
_entity_poly.entity_id
_entity_poly.type
_entity_poly.pdbx_seq_one_letter_code
_entity_poly.pdbx_strand_id
1 'polypeptide(L)'
;MNTKIKKILCSAIAASTLLPSLPALAAIPADVVGTRYEEPVQVLSALGIMNGDENGKFRLDDTIIRSEVAKMAVHAMGLESAAESAKGQSQFSDVATDHWASGYINIATSLDLIEGDGDGKFRPNDFITYAEAMAIMVRATGYEISAESKGGYPSGYMSVGTSNGLSKNVTGAHSDQISRGNVAFLTNNALEVNLMEQTGFGSSASHEVTDKTLLKDKLKVTKDEGQITAVDKASIKGSSSLAKGQVAIGEKIYETKLNLNNLLGYNVTYYLKDSKAGSDEIILALPLSGKNNVVKVDSEAFSKITEKNGNIALEYFKNTNGTKTETVELDKEPILIYNGKYEAFDKAHLDIEDKCGNITVLDADRNGKYELVFVTLYENIVVEEITASNKIVDKYGNGSIKLDDTVDYTLTMGYDEIKVEELKEYDVLSVAKSLDSELYNIAVTRNPVEGKISAQDDMGVYIGDKHYKVANNYTESLKIGLEGIFHLDVEGKIAAVDTSSRLSSDYAYLVRVYTNTNTDEKTIFRLFTKEGKNVTLEANEKIKFNNTSGMKAEDVAKALTNDKSETTRQLVTYSVNSEGKLTGIKTANDKTANGAIDIENFTKNYDLKNAEYSEATSKLGNVRITDSTVIFDITDDENDYSIQKKDIFEDKQTYDAIVYDMGEDYSAKALVLTNSSVKANADSALAVVSKVVTATNSHDETTDLLVAFADGKEVSVYAESEGVLVKGESKKLETGDLIQYKTNSDGEITSIRVLFDISAKETEATNTPVENLQTVYGKVTKKFTNAINVTVNGGNVVNYTLGENVKVYEVDTTLPKNKVRVAEIKDIQSFDDEENNRVFLKLYKDVVEEVVIVK
;
A
#
# COMPACT_ATOMS: atom_id res chain seq x y z
N MET A 1 -16.07 -34.15 23.39
CA MET A 1 -17.29 -33.40 23.00
C MET A 1 -17.32 -33.39 21.48
N ASN A 2 -18.39 -33.77 20.86
CA ASN A 2 -18.49 -34.31 19.50
C ASN A 2 -17.89 -33.40 18.37
N THR A 3 -17.01 -34.00 17.61
CA THR A 3 -16.34 -33.49 16.36
C THR A 3 -17.32 -33.05 15.23
N LYS A 4 -18.63 -33.21 15.44
CA LYS A 4 -19.65 -32.90 14.42
C LYS A 4 -20.24 -31.48 14.47
N ILE A 5 -19.92 -30.69 15.48
CA ILE A 5 -20.48 -29.33 15.65
C ILE A 5 -19.53 -28.22 15.10
N LYS A 6 -18.25 -28.52 14.85
CA LYS A 6 -17.27 -27.56 14.32
C LYS A 6 -17.44 -27.17 12.84
N LYS A 7 -18.43 -27.73 12.11
CA LYS A 7 -18.48 -27.65 10.64
C LYS A 7 -19.64 -26.87 10.02
N ILE A 8 -20.40 -26.08 10.79
CA ILE A 8 -21.66 -25.50 10.24
C ILE A 8 -21.65 -23.97 10.00
N LEU A 9 -20.61 -23.23 10.37
CA LEU A 9 -20.63 -21.76 10.24
C LEU A 9 -19.44 -21.18 9.46
N CYS A 10 -19.31 -21.55 8.18
CA CYS A 10 -18.46 -20.81 7.23
C CYS A 10 -19.04 -20.93 5.83
N SER A 11 -20.05 -20.15 5.54
CA SER A 11 -20.54 -19.97 4.16
C SER A 11 -20.32 -18.51 3.74
N ALA A 12 -19.49 -18.38 2.82
CA ALA A 12 -19.17 -17.29 1.89
C ALA A 12 -17.74 -16.77 2.03
N ILE A 13 -16.85 -17.26 1.18
CA ILE A 13 -15.86 -16.44 0.48
C ILE A 13 -15.26 -17.31 -0.64
N ALA A 14 -15.43 -16.79 -1.85
CA ALA A 14 -14.67 -16.96 -3.08
C ALA A 14 -14.01 -18.33 -3.38
N ALA A 15 -14.52 -18.98 -4.38
CA ALA A 15 -13.77 -19.92 -5.20
C ALA A 15 -12.57 -19.21 -5.86
N SER A 16 -11.47 -19.11 -5.14
CA SER A 16 -10.17 -18.97 -5.77
C SER A 16 -9.82 -20.36 -6.30
N THR A 17 -9.67 -20.47 -7.59
CA THR A 17 -9.11 -21.64 -8.27
C THR A 17 -7.80 -22.00 -7.57
N LEU A 18 -7.80 -23.13 -6.87
CA LEU A 18 -6.61 -23.74 -6.29
C LEU A 18 -5.63 -24.07 -7.42
N LEU A 19 -4.80 -23.11 -7.80
CA LEU A 19 -3.48 -23.43 -8.31
C LEU A 19 -2.71 -23.98 -7.09
N PRO A 20 -2.02 -25.14 -7.22
CA PRO A 20 -1.22 -25.65 -6.13
C PRO A 20 -0.20 -24.55 -5.76
N SER A 21 -0.24 -24.07 -4.53
CA SER A 21 0.78 -23.15 -4.02
C SER A 21 2.10 -23.88 -4.14
N LEU A 22 3.01 -23.31 -4.92
CA LEU A 22 4.30 -23.89 -5.23
C LEU A 22 5.11 -24.09 -3.94
N PRO A 23 5.83 -25.23 -3.81
CA PRO A 23 6.74 -25.45 -2.68
C PRO A 23 7.87 -24.41 -2.77
N ALA A 24 8.24 -23.89 -1.62
CA ALA A 24 9.13 -22.80 -1.35
C ALA A 24 10.37 -22.66 -2.27
N LEU A 25 10.19 -21.98 -3.36
CA LEU A 25 11.08 -20.89 -3.73
C LEU A 25 10.82 -19.79 -2.67
N ALA A 26 11.84 -19.03 -2.30
CA ALA A 26 11.70 -17.93 -1.34
C ALA A 26 10.29 -17.34 -1.31
N ALA A 27 9.70 -17.15 -0.14
CA ALA A 27 8.26 -16.92 -0.01
C ALA A 27 7.80 -15.82 -0.98
N ILE A 28 7.02 -16.23 -1.98
CA ILE A 28 6.46 -15.30 -2.98
C ILE A 28 5.65 -14.27 -2.19
N PRO A 29 5.85 -12.96 -2.41
CA PRO A 29 5.11 -11.95 -1.70
C PRO A 29 3.61 -12.16 -1.79
N ALA A 30 2.90 -11.95 -0.68
CA ALA A 30 1.48 -12.27 -0.58
C ALA A 30 0.59 -11.53 -1.60
N ASP A 31 1.05 -10.38 -2.10
CA ASP A 31 0.37 -9.62 -3.15
C ASP A 31 0.63 -10.14 -4.57
N VAL A 32 1.53 -11.14 -4.72
CA VAL A 32 1.86 -11.79 -6.00
C VAL A 32 1.29 -13.21 -6.08
N VAL A 33 1.32 -13.95 -4.97
CA VAL A 33 0.89 -15.37 -4.89
C VAL A 33 -0.52 -15.55 -5.44
N GLY A 34 -0.71 -16.53 -6.34
CA GLY A 34 -2.00 -16.88 -6.90
C GLY A 34 -2.58 -15.85 -7.86
N THR A 35 -1.86 -14.75 -8.11
CA THR A 35 -2.29 -13.77 -9.10
C THR A 35 -1.87 -14.20 -10.51
N ARG A 36 -2.51 -13.64 -11.53
CA ARG A 36 -2.10 -13.83 -12.93
C ARG A 36 -0.68 -13.30 -13.23
N TYR A 37 -0.13 -12.48 -12.36
CA TYR A 37 1.18 -11.83 -12.50
C TYR A 37 2.32 -12.64 -11.87
N GLU A 38 2.03 -13.77 -11.24
CA GLU A 38 3.01 -14.53 -10.47
C GLU A 38 4.24 -14.93 -11.30
N GLU A 39 4.03 -15.62 -12.44
CA GLU A 39 5.14 -16.04 -13.31
C GLU A 39 5.98 -14.86 -13.84
N PRO A 40 5.39 -13.81 -14.49
CA PRO A 40 6.19 -12.70 -15.00
C PRO A 40 6.94 -11.94 -13.90
N VAL A 41 6.36 -11.79 -12.71
CA VAL A 41 7.05 -11.14 -11.58
C VAL A 41 8.24 -11.96 -11.10
N GLN A 42 8.09 -13.29 -10.98
CA GLN A 42 9.18 -14.18 -10.61
C GLN A 42 10.34 -14.10 -11.61
N VAL A 43 10.05 -14.13 -12.90
CA VAL A 43 11.07 -14.02 -13.95
C VAL A 43 11.78 -12.67 -13.89
N LEU A 44 11.03 -11.57 -13.82
CA LEU A 44 11.62 -10.23 -13.81
C LEU A 44 12.41 -9.95 -12.52
N SER A 45 11.96 -10.50 -11.39
CA SER A 45 12.66 -10.40 -10.12
C SER A 45 13.98 -11.17 -10.13
N ALA A 46 13.97 -12.41 -10.62
CA ALA A 46 15.18 -13.23 -10.76
C ALA A 46 16.22 -12.60 -11.71
N LEU A 47 15.75 -11.81 -12.70
CA LEU A 47 16.61 -11.06 -13.63
C LEU A 47 17.01 -9.66 -13.09
N GLY A 48 16.53 -9.25 -11.91
CA GLY A 48 16.79 -7.92 -11.33
C GLY A 48 16.08 -6.75 -12.02
N ILE A 49 15.12 -7.06 -12.92
CA ILE A 49 14.42 -6.04 -13.72
C ILE A 49 13.32 -5.35 -12.90
N MET A 50 12.64 -6.10 -12.02
CA MET A 50 11.56 -5.60 -11.18
C MET A 50 11.73 -6.10 -9.74
N ASN A 51 11.65 -5.18 -8.78
CA ASN A 51 11.74 -5.50 -7.36
C ASN A 51 10.50 -5.04 -6.62
N GLY A 52 10.21 -5.64 -5.46
CA GLY A 52 9.23 -5.15 -4.51
C GLY A 52 9.70 -3.83 -3.86
N ASP A 53 8.79 -3.19 -3.14
CA ASP A 53 9.11 -2.03 -2.30
C ASP A 53 9.89 -2.47 -1.03
N GLU A 54 10.18 -1.52 -0.14
CA GLU A 54 10.91 -1.76 1.12
C GLU A 54 10.26 -2.82 2.05
N ASN A 55 8.97 -3.12 1.83
CA ASN A 55 8.22 -4.16 2.53
C ASN A 55 8.09 -5.45 1.69
N GLY A 56 8.77 -5.55 0.57
CA GLY A 56 8.72 -6.67 -0.36
C GLY A 56 7.43 -6.74 -1.21
N LYS A 57 6.54 -5.74 -1.17
CA LYS A 57 5.30 -5.72 -1.96
C LYS A 57 5.55 -5.22 -3.37
N PHE A 58 4.97 -5.89 -4.36
CA PHE A 58 5.06 -5.50 -5.77
C PHE A 58 4.01 -4.49 -6.20
N ARG A 59 2.92 -4.32 -5.45
CA ARG A 59 1.84 -3.35 -5.70
C ARG A 59 1.36 -3.39 -7.15
N LEU A 60 0.92 -4.58 -7.59
CA LEU A 60 0.70 -4.91 -9.01
C LEU A 60 -0.43 -4.11 -9.67
N ASP A 61 -1.41 -3.66 -8.91
CA ASP A 61 -2.55 -2.86 -9.39
C ASP A 61 -2.25 -1.35 -9.42
N ASP A 62 -1.18 -0.89 -8.75
CA ASP A 62 -0.78 0.51 -8.76
C ASP A 62 -0.28 0.93 -10.15
N THR A 63 -0.56 2.17 -10.53
CA THR A 63 0.00 2.77 -11.75
C THR A 63 1.51 2.97 -11.60
N ILE A 64 2.24 2.86 -12.72
CA ILE A 64 3.68 2.96 -12.77
C ILE A 64 4.14 4.27 -13.43
N ILE A 65 5.24 4.85 -12.94
CA ILE A 65 5.77 6.11 -13.46
C ILE A 65 6.80 5.88 -14.59
N ARG A 66 7.01 6.91 -15.40
CA ARG A 66 7.88 6.89 -16.59
C ARG A 66 9.31 6.48 -16.27
N SER A 67 9.88 6.97 -15.17
CA SER A 67 11.24 6.62 -14.73
C SER A 67 11.41 5.16 -14.32
N GLU A 68 10.39 4.53 -13.73
CA GLU A 68 10.41 3.10 -13.41
C GLU A 68 10.40 2.24 -14.68
N VAL A 69 9.58 2.60 -15.67
CA VAL A 69 9.55 1.86 -16.96
C VAL A 69 10.85 2.05 -17.73
N ALA A 70 11.47 3.25 -17.69
CA ALA A 70 12.79 3.47 -18.27
C ALA A 70 13.86 2.56 -17.61
N LYS A 71 13.85 2.42 -16.28
CA LYS A 71 14.71 1.47 -15.55
C LYS A 71 14.46 0.04 -16.03
N MET A 72 13.21 -0.42 -16.08
CA MET A 72 12.90 -1.79 -16.50
C MET A 72 13.36 -2.08 -17.93
N ALA A 73 13.16 -1.15 -18.88
CA ALA A 73 13.61 -1.30 -20.26
C ALA A 73 15.15 -1.38 -20.37
N VAL A 74 15.88 -0.53 -19.67
CA VAL A 74 17.35 -0.52 -19.64
C VAL A 74 17.90 -1.82 -19.03
N HIS A 75 17.32 -2.31 -17.95
CA HIS A 75 17.67 -3.61 -17.35
C HIS A 75 17.39 -4.75 -18.33
N ALA A 76 16.22 -4.79 -18.98
CA ALA A 76 15.86 -5.83 -19.97
C ALA A 76 16.86 -5.86 -21.14
N MET A 77 17.49 -4.75 -21.45
CA MET A 77 18.56 -4.68 -22.46
C MET A 77 19.96 -5.03 -21.93
N GLY A 78 20.09 -5.38 -20.63
CA GLY A 78 21.37 -5.73 -19.99
C GLY A 78 22.32 -4.56 -19.82
N LEU A 79 21.81 -3.32 -19.69
CA LEU A 79 22.58 -2.08 -19.65
C LEU A 79 22.62 -1.42 -18.27
N GLU A 80 22.38 -2.17 -17.21
CA GLU A 80 22.40 -1.66 -15.83
C GLU A 80 23.74 -0.97 -15.48
N SER A 81 24.86 -1.65 -15.75
CA SER A 81 26.20 -1.08 -15.48
C SER A 81 26.47 0.20 -16.27
N ALA A 82 25.90 0.32 -17.47
CA ALA A 82 25.99 1.54 -18.25
C ALA A 82 25.15 2.66 -17.62
N ALA A 83 23.96 2.35 -17.12
CA ALA A 83 23.12 3.31 -16.41
C ALA A 83 23.77 3.81 -15.12
N GLU A 84 24.36 2.92 -14.33
CA GLU A 84 25.14 3.31 -13.14
C GLU A 84 26.28 4.28 -13.48
N SER A 85 26.96 4.04 -14.60
CA SER A 85 28.05 4.92 -15.08
C SER A 85 27.54 6.23 -15.69
N ALA A 86 26.29 6.30 -16.11
CA ALA A 86 25.64 7.45 -16.73
C ALA A 86 24.85 8.32 -15.73
N LYS A 87 24.91 8.01 -14.43
CA LYS A 87 24.30 8.84 -13.38
C LYS A 87 24.86 10.26 -13.40
N GLY A 88 23.99 11.24 -13.18
CA GLY A 88 24.38 12.64 -13.11
C GLY A 88 23.54 13.52 -14.02
N GLN A 89 24.19 14.49 -14.66
CA GLN A 89 23.49 15.48 -15.48
C GLN A 89 22.72 14.84 -16.63
N SER A 90 21.44 15.19 -16.73
CA SER A 90 20.56 14.81 -17.83
C SER A 90 20.42 15.95 -18.85
N GLN A 91 20.00 15.61 -20.07
CA GLN A 91 19.60 16.61 -21.07
C GLN A 91 18.25 17.27 -20.73
N PHE A 92 17.49 16.71 -19.78
CA PHE A 92 16.17 17.21 -19.39
C PHE A 92 16.27 18.09 -18.15
N SER A 93 15.59 19.24 -18.20
CA SER A 93 15.64 20.25 -17.14
C SER A 93 14.96 19.83 -15.83
N ASP A 94 14.07 18.85 -15.88
CA ASP A 94 13.30 18.33 -14.75
C ASP A 94 13.87 17.01 -14.19
N VAL A 95 15.04 16.57 -14.65
CA VAL A 95 15.78 15.44 -14.11
C VAL A 95 17.00 15.96 -13.37
N ALA A 96 16.92 16.04 -12.05
CA ALA A 96 18.02 16.48 -11.21
C ALA A 96 19.23 15.53 -11.30
N THR A 97 20.43 16.07 -11.09
CA THR A 97 21.69 15.29 -11.18
C THR A 97 21.77 14.16 -10.17
N ASP A 98 21.10 14.29 -9.04
CA ASP A 98 20.98 13.31 -7.96
C ASP A 98 19.69 12.47 -8.04
N HIS A 99 18.87 12.68 -9.07
CA HIS A 99 17.66 11.87 -9.26
C HIS A 99 18.06 10.40 -9.42
N TRP A 100 17.41 9.50 -8.65
CA TRP A 100 17.73 8.08 -8.61
C TRP A 100 17.75 7.40 -10.00
N ALA A 101 16.87 7.83 -10.91
CA ALA A 101 16.75 7.28 -12.25
C ALA A 101 17.58 8.02 -13.30
N SER A 102 18.42 9.04 -12.94
CA SER A 102 19.14 9.87 -13.92
C SER A 102 19.94 9.03 -14.91
N GLY A 103 20.64 8.01 -14.45
CA GLY A 103 21.43 7.13 -15.32
C GLY A 103 20.57 6.28 -16.26
N TYR A 104 19.45 5.76 -15.77
CA TYR A 104 18.50 4.99 -16.59
C TYR A 104 17.83 5.86 -17.66
N ILE A 105 17.42 7.06 -17.29
CA ILE A 105 16.85 8.04 -18.23
C ILE A 105 17.89 8.41 -19.30
N ASN A 106 19.13 8.70 -18.90
CA ASN A 106 20.19 9.06 -19.82
C ASN A 106 20.48 7.93 -20.83
N ILE A 107 20.56 6.67 -20.37
CA ILE A 107 20.75 5.52 -21.27
C ILE A 107 19.52 5.29 -22.15
N ALA A 108 18.30 5.29 -21.57
CA ALA A 108 17.08 5.06 -22.34
C ALA A 108 16.89 6.08 -23.45
N THR A 109 17.21 7.35 -23.20
CA THR A 109 17.11 8.41 -24.20
C THR A 109 18.26 8.39 -25.22
N SER A 110 19.48 8.00 -24.80
CA SER A 110 20.62 7.85 -25.75
C SER A 110 20.41 6.72 -26.76
N LEU A 111 19.53 5.79 -26.46
CA LEU A 111 19.16 4.64 -27.30
C LEU A 111 17.79 4.83 -28.00
N ASP A 112 17.24 6.05 -27.92
CA ASP A 112 15.93 6.38 -28.47
C ASP A 112 14.78 5.45 -27.99
N LEU A 113 14.93 4.81 -26.82
CA LEU A 113 13.89 3.94 -26.25
C LEU A 113 12.70 4.76 -25.74
N ILE A 114 13.00 5.91 -25.15
CA ILE A 114 12.01 6.83 -24.59
C ILE A 114 12.44 8.26 -24.92
N GLU A 115 11.50 9.06 -25.32
CA GLU A 115 11.72 10.46 -25.67
C GLU A 115 11.14 11.37 -24.57
N GLY A 116 11.65 12.60 -24.50
CA GLY A 116 10.99 13.68 -23.75
C GLY A 116 9.77 14.20 -24.49
N ASP A 117 9.04 15.11 -23.90
CA ASP A 117 7.80 15.66 -24.42
C ASP A 117 7.97 16.81 -25.44
N GLY A 118 9.20 17.09 -25.85
CA GLY A 118 9.55 18.09 -26.86
C GLY A 118 9.73 19.52 -26.28
N ASP A 119 9.45 19.75 -25.01
CA ASP A 119 9.68 21.02 -24.30
C ASP A 119 11.00 21.03 -23.49
N GLY A 120 11.78 19.96 -23.56
CA GLY A 120 13.03 19.77 -22.81
C GLY A 120 12.84 19.13 -21.46
N LYS A 121 11.70 18.49 -21.22
CA LYS A 121 11.37 17.75 -20.01
C LYS A 121 11.19 16.27 -20.29
N PHE A 122 11.49 15.44 -19.28
CA PHE A 122 11.26 14.00 -19.29
C PHE A 122 9.99 13.60 -18.56
N ARG A 123 9.59 14.33 -17.52
CA ARG A 123 8.52 14.04 -16.57
C ARG A 123 8.70 12.69 -15.87
N PRO A 124 9.78 12.54 -15.08
CA PRO A 124 10.16 11.24 -14.50
C PRO A 124 9.10 10.64 -13.58
N ASN A 125 8.34 11.47 -12.90
CA ASN A 125 7.33 11.08 -11.92
C ASN A 125 5.90 11.02 -12.46
N ASP A 126 5.69 11.32 -13.75
CA ASP A 126 4.37 11.20 -14.35
C ASP A 126 4.05 9.74 -14.64
N PHE A 127 2.79 9.35 -14.49
CA PHE A 127 2.33 8.03 -14.88
C PHE A 127 2.43 7.85 -16.39
N ILE A 128 2.76 6.63 -16.78
CA ILE A 128 2.90 6.26 -18.19
C ILE A 128 1.63 5.56 -18.69
N THR A 129 1.26 5.84 -19.94
CA THR A 129 0.15 5.14 -20.59
C THR A 129 0.56 3.78 -21.16
N TYR A 130 -0.43 2.92 -21.41
CA TYR A 130 -0.17 1.62 -22.06
C TYR A 130 0.49 1.79 -23.45
N ALA A 131 0.06 2.77 -24.23
CA ALA A 131 0.65 3.03 -25.55
C ALA A 131 2.11 3.47 -25.45
N GLU A 132 2.46 4.31 -24.48
CA GLU A 132 3.84 4.74 -24.24
C GLU A 132 4.74 3.59 -23.79
N ALA A 133 4.27 2.78 -22.83
CA ALA A 133 5.00 1.58 -22.38
C ALA A 133 5.19 0.56 -23.51
N MET A 134 4.17 0.35 -24.36
CA MET A 134 4.26 -0.48 -25.54
C MET A 134 5.31 0.06 -26.52
N ALA A 135 5.35 1.38 -26.76
CA ALA A 135 6.31 1.99 -27.68
C ALA A 135 7.76 1.75 -27.20
N ILE A 136 8.00 1.88 -25.90
CA ILE A 136 9.31 1.59 -25.29
C ILE A 136 9.73 0.13 -25.57
N MET A 137 8.84 -0.84 -25.36
CA MET A 137 9.17 -2.25 -25.59
C MET A 137 9.30 -2.61 -27.09
N VAL A 138 8.54 -1.97 -27.97
CA VAL A 138 8.69 -2.11 -29.43
C VAL A 138 10.07 -1.59 -29.87
N ARG A 139 10.52 -0.45 -29.34
CA ARG A 139 11.86 0.09 -29.57
C ARG A 139 12.96 -0.80 -28.99
N ALA A 140 12.80 -1.26 -27.76
CA ALA A 140 13.77 -2.17 -27.12
C ALA A 140 13.96 -3.48 -27.88
N THR A 141 12.93 -3.95 -28.60
CA THR A 141 12.99 -5.15 -29.46
C THR A 141 13.35 -4.85 -30.92
N GLY A 142 13.62 -3.57 -31.26
CA GLY A 142 14.10 -3.12 -32.58
C GLY A 142 13.03 -2.93 -33.66
N TYR A 143 11.75 -3.03 -33.31
CA TYR A 143 10.65 -2.97 -34.29
C TYR A 143 10.13 -1.56 -34.58
N GLU A 144 10.84 -0.50 -34.18
CA GLU A 144 10.42 0.89 -34.38
C GLU A 144 10.13 1.21 -35.85
N ILE A 145 11.03 0.85 -36.76
CA ILE A 145 10.85 1.10 -38.19
C ILE A 145 9.57 0.43 -38.72
N SER A 146 9.27 -0.77 -38.24
CA SER A 146 8.00 -1.46 -38.58
C SER A 146 6.80 -0.71 -38.03
N ALA A 147 6.90 -0.13 -36.83
CA ALA A 147 5.82 0.64 -36.23
C ALA A 147 5.59 1.96 -36.96
N GLU A 148 6.66 2.67 -37.32
CA GLU A 148 6.59 3.90 -38.12
C GLU A 148 5.95 3.65 -39.49
N SER A 149 6.35 2.56 -40.16
CA SER A 149 5.75 2.17 -41.47
C SER A 149 4.26 1.84 -41.41
N LYS A 150 3.75 1.48 -40.22
CA LYS A 150 2.32 1.13 -39.98
C LYS A 150 1.51 2.27 -39.36
N GLY A 151 2.00 3.51 -39.41
CA GLY A 151 1.27 4.71 -39.01
C GLY A 151 1.81 5.38 -37.74
N GLY A 152 2.97 4.94 -37.26
CA GLY A 152 3.65 5.59 -36.15
C GLY A 152 2.90 5.49 -34.80
N TYR A 153 3.26 6.39 -33.91
CA TYR A 153 2.67 6.45 -32.57
C TYR A 153 1.24 7.06 -32.57
N PRO A 154 0.26 6.50 -31.79
CA PRO A 154 0.39 5.26 -31.01
C PRO A 154 0.02 3.99 -31.81
N SER A 155 -0.76 4.09 -32.89
CA SER A 155 -1.43 2.96 -33.53
C SER A 155 -0.47 1.96 -34.20
N GLY A 156 0.59 2.42 -34.82
CA GLY A 156 1.63 1.59 -35.41
C GLY A 156 2.37 0.76 -34.36
N TYR A 157 2.76 1.39 -33.26
CA TYR A 157 3.42 0.71 -32.14
C TYR A 157 2.52 -0.33 -31.47
N MET A 158 1.26 0.01 -31.23
CA MET A 158 0.29 -0.95 -30.69
C MET A 158 0.06 -2.14 -31.63
N SER A 159 -0.06 -1.89 -32.93
CA SER A 159 -0.24 -2.94 -33.93
C SER A 159 0.97 -3.87 -34.01
N VAL A 160 2.17 -3.32 -34.06
CA VAL A 160 3.42 -4.09 -34.16
C VAL A 160 3.69 -4.84 -32.87
N GLY A 161 3.52 -4.21 -31.72
CA GLY A 161 3.67 -4.87 -30.41
C GLY A 161 2.72 -6.04 -30.25
N THR A 162 1.45 -5.87 -30.64
CA THR A 162 0.47 -6.95 -30.60
C THR A 162 0.82 -8.08 -31.56
N SER A 163 1.25 -7.77 -32.80
CA SER A 163 1.64 -8.78 -33.81
C SER A 163 2.82 -9.63 -33.36
N ASN A 164 3.71 -9.08 -32.55
CA ASN A 164 4.89 -9.77 -32.01
C ASN A 164 4.65 -10.35 -30.60
N GLY A 165 3.42 -10.34 -30.10
CA GLY A 165 3.06 -10.97 -28.84
C GLY A 165 3.36 -10.14 -27.58
N LEU A 166 3.83 -8.90 -27.67
CA LEU A 166 4.13 -8.04 -26.52
C LEU A 166 2.87 -7.79 -25.66
N SER A 167 1.69 -7.69 -26.26
CA SER A 167 0.42 -7.44 -25.57
C SER A 167 -0.19 -8.69 -24.91
N LYS A 168 0.45 -9.86 -24.99
CA LYS A 168 -0.09 -11.10 -24.39
C LYS A 168 -0.35 -10.90 -22.90
N ASN A 169 -1.60 -11.18 -22.47
CA ASN A 169 -2.07 -11.00 -21.10
C ASN A 169 -2.08 -9.54 -20.56
N VAL A 170 -1.77 -8.53 -21.36
CA VAL A 170 -1.90 -7.13 -20.97
C VAL A 170 -3.32 -6.65 -21.21
N THR A 171 -3.91 -5.93 -20.26
CA THR A 171 -5.29 -5.43 -20.31
C THR A 171 -5.33 -3.91 -20.15
N GLY A 172 -6.35 -3.25 -20.68
CA GLY A 172 -6.56 -1.81 -20.64
C GLY A 172 -6.69 -1.17 -22.02
N ALA A 173 -7.19 0.05 -22.09
CA ALA A 173 -7.20 0.85 -23.30
C ALA A 173 -5.82 1.50 -23.54
N HIS A 174 -5.53 1.88 -24.76
CA HIS A 174 -4.23 2.42 -25.16
C HIS A 174 -3.85 3.71 -24.42
N SER A 175 -4.86 4.53 -24.08
CA SER A 175 -4.70 5.80 -23.35
C SER A 175 -4.69 5.66 -21.84
N ASP A 176 -5.03 4.47 -21.33
CA ASP A 176 -5.09 4.27 -19.89
C ASP A 176 -3.68 4.29 -19.28
N GLN A 177 -3.57 4.82 -18.08
CA GLN A 177 -2.36 4.64 -17.27
C GLN A 177 -2.18 3.15 -17.00
N ILE A 178 -0.98 2.64 -17.26
CA ILE A 178 -0.70 1.20 -17.13
C ILE A 178 -0.30 0.86 -15.70
N SER A 179 -0.77 -0.30 -15.20
CA SER A 179 -0.39 -0.79 -13.89
C SER A 179 0.97 -1.51 -13.91
N ARG A 180 1.63 -1.58 -12.76
CA ARG A 180 2.90 -2.28 -12.54
C ARG A 180 2.81 -3.74 -13.01
N GLY A 181 1.71 -4.45 -12.70
CA GLY A 181 1.49 -5.82 -13.14
C GLY A 181 1.35 -5.96 -14.65
N ASN A 182 0.69 -5.03 -15.33
CA ASN A 182 0.59 -5.04 -16.79
C ASN A 182 1.95 -4.72 -17.46
N VAL A 183 2.77 -3.83 -16.89
CA VAL A 183 4.14 -3.59 -17.37
C VAL A 183 5.02 -4.83 -17.13
N ALA A 184 4.82 -5.57 -16.04
CA ALA A 184 5.51 -6.83 -15.82
C ALA A 184 5.22 -7.83 -16.95
N PHE A 185 3.94 -8.01 -17.37
CA PHE A 185 3.63 -8.83 -18.57
C PHE A 185 4.29 -8.31 -19.82
N LEU A 186 4.18 -6.99 -20.08
CA LEU A 186 4.71 -6.37 -21.28
C LEU A 186 6.24 -6.58 -21.39
N THR A 187 6.96 -6.35 -20.29
CA THR A 187 8.41 -6.53 -20.22
C THR A 187 8.80 -8.00 -20.33
N ASN A 188 8.13 -8.90 -19.59
CA ASN A 188 8.39 -10.33 -19.67
C ASN A 188 8.16 -10.89 -21.08
N ASN A 189 7.08 -10.47 -21.76
CA ASN A 189 6.84 -10.84 -23.15
C ASN A 189 7.97 -10.35 -24.07
N ALA A 190 8.49 -9.14 -23.85
CA ALA A 190 9.57 -8.58 -24.66
C ALA A 190 10.90 -9.37 -24.55
N LEU A 191 11.13 -10.06 -23.42
CA LEU A 191 12.35 -10.84 -23.20
C LEU A 191 12.53 -11.96 -24.23
N GLU A 192 11.43 -12.55 -24.71
CA GLU A 192 11.44 -13.73 -25.58
C GLU A 192 11.10 -13.40 -27.04
N VAL A 193 10.78 -12.14 -27.38
CA VAL A 193 10.53 -11.71 -28.76
C VAL A 193 11.84 -11.70 -29.53
N ASN A 194 11.82 -12.29 -30.75
CA ASN A 194 12.93 -12.21 -31.69
C ASN A 194 13.23 -10.76 -32.04
N LEU A 195 14.50 -10.34 -31.93
CA LEU A 195 14.90 -8.98 -32.19
C LEU A 195 14.93 -8.65 -33.69
N MET A 196 14.43 -7.47 -34.04
CA MET A 196 14.69 -6.89 -35.36
C MET A 196 15.98 -6.11 -35.31
N GLU A 197 16.95 -6.47 -36.16
CA GLU A 197 18.26 -5.83 -36.23
C GLU A 197 18.53 -5.24 -37.62
N GLN A 198 19.30 -4.16 -37.66
CA GLN A 198 19.78 -3.58 -38.91
C GLN A 198 20.88 -4.47 -39.46
N THR A 199 20.68 -4.99 -40.65
CA THR A 199 21.63 -5.87 -41.38
C THR A 199 22.29 -5.21 -42.59
N GLY A 200 21.73 -4.09 -43.05
CA GLY A 200 22.31 -3.28 -44.12
C GLY A 200 22.55 -1.83 -43.69
N PHE A 201 23.55 -1.19 -44.28
CA PHE A 201 23.99 0.17 -43.94
C PHE A 201 23.97 1.10 -45.13
N GLY A 202 23.88 2.41 -44.89
CA GLY A 202 23.91 3.44 -45.97
C GLY A 202 22.64 3.43 -46.81
N SER A 203 22.82 3.57 -48.13
CA SER A 203 21.68 3.62 -49.10
C SER A 203 20.91 2.30 -49.22
N SER A 204 21.41 1.21 -48.64
CA SER A 204 20.80 -0.14 -48.65
C SER A 204 20.46 -0.60 -47.23
N ALA A 205 20.06 0.33 -46.37
CA ALA A 205 19.64 -0.04 -45.02
C ALA A 205 18.50 -1.06 -45.07
N SER A 206 18.73 -2.21 -44.46
CA SER A 206 17.75 -3.30 -44.32
C SER A 206 17.66 -3.74 -42.87
N HIS A 207 16.49 -4.20 -42.48
CA HIS A 207 16.22 -4.71 -41.13
C HIS A 207 15.63 -6.10 -41.28
N GLU A 208 16.11 -7.02 -40.44
CA GLU A 208 15.67 -8.41 -40.46
C GLU A 208 15.37 -8.90 -39.05
N VAL A 209 14.38 -9.80 -38.95
CA VAL A 209 14.10 -10.49 -37.69
C VAL A 209 15.16 -11.58 -37.51
N THR A 210 15.87 -11.52 -36.41
CA THR A 210 16.93 -12.48 -36.07
C THR A 210 16.40 -13.57 -35.16
N ASP A 211 17.22 -14.56 -34.81
CA ASP A 211 16.94 -15.56 -33.77
C ASP A 211 17.40 -15.12 -32.35
N LYS A 212 17.84 -13.87 -32.24
CA LYS A 212 18.28 -13.26 -30.97
C LYS A 212 17.09 -12.75 -30.17
N THR A 213 17.22 -12.75 -28.85
CA THR A 213 16.21 -12.21 -27.92
C THR A 213 16.88 -11.33 -26.85
N LEU A 214 16.10 -10.51 -26.14
CA LEU A 214 16.64 -9.77 -24.98
C LEU A 214 17.15 -10.73 -23.91
N LEU A 215 16.39 -11.79 -23.61
CA LEU A 215 16.78 -12.79 -22.61
C LEU A 215 18.13 -13.43 -22.92
N LYS A 216 18.25 -14.03 -24.11
CA LYS A 216 19.44 -14.79 -24.48
C LYS A 216 20.64 -13.92 -24.83
N ASP A 217 20.43 -12.88 -25.63
CA ASP A 217 21.56 -12.16 -26.24
C ASP A 217 21.97 -10.93 -25.44
N LYS A 218 21.07 -10.30 -24.70
CA LYS A 218 21.38 -9.14 -23.86
C LYS A 218 21.65 -9.53 -22.42
N LEU A 219 20.77 -10.31 -21.81
CA LEU A 219 20.89 -10.73 -20.40
C LEU A 219 21.78 -11.96 -20.21
N LYS A 220 22.13 -12.68 -21.30
CA LYS A 220 22.91 -13.93 -21.25
C LYS A 220 22.24 -15.02 -20.40
N VAL A 221 20.93 -15.14 -20.54
CA VAL A 221 20.09 -16.14 -19.86
C VAL A 221 19.37 -16.97 -20.90
N THR A 222 19.47 -18.30 -20.77
CA THR A 222 18.70 -19.26 -21.57
C THR A 222 17.57 -19.85 -20.75
N LYS A 223 16.43 -20.09 -21.40
CA LYS A 223 15.27 -20.76 -20.82
C LYS A 223 15.21 -22.17 -21.40
N ASP A 224 15.09 -23.19 -20.52
CA ASP A 224 15.00 -24.58 -20.92
C ASP A 224 14.02 -25.34 -20.00
N GLU A 225 13.71 -26.58 -20.29
CA GLU A 225 12.82 -27.43 -19.50
C GLU A 225 13.50 -28.75 -19.14
N GLY A 226 13.23 -29.26 -17.93
CA GLY A 226 13.75 -30.56 -17.49
C GLY A 226 13.24 -30.96 -16.12
N GLN A 227 13.54 -32.21 -15.71
CA GLN A 227 13.18 -32.74 -14.41
C GLN A 227 14.35 -32.54 -13.45
N ILE A 228 14.10 -31.98 -12.26
CA ILE A 228 15.08 -31.93 -11.17
C ILE A 228 15.22 -33.34 -10.59
N THR A 229 16.40 -33.97 -10.80
CA THR A 229 16.66 -35.34 -10.40
C THR A 229 17.42 -35.46 -9.09
N ALA A 230 18.18 -34.44 -8.72
CA ALA A 230 18.85 -34.36 -7.43
C ALA A 230 19.10 -32.94 -7.00
N VAL A 231 19.11 -32.72 -5.70
CA VAL A 231 19.52 -31.50 -4.99
C VAL A 231 20.59 -31.86 -3.96
N ASP A 232 21.19 -30.90 -3.27
CA ASP A 232 22.31 -31.20 -2.33
C ASP A 232 21.90 -32.13 -1.17
N LYS A 233 20.64 -32.13 -0.75
CA LYS A 233 20.14 -32.88 0.40
C LYS A 233 19.35 -34.16 0.04
N ALA A 234 18.97 -34.35 -1.22
CA ALA A 234 18.13 -35.46 -1.66
C ALA A 234 18.18 -35.71 -3.16
N SER A 235 17.80 -36.91 -3.61
CA SER A 235 17.61 -37.25 -5.02
C SER A 235 16.32 -38.03 -5.21
N ILE A 236 15.83 -38.15 -6.45
CA ILE A 236 14.69 -39.04 -6.79
C ILE A 236 14.98 -40.53 -6.57
N LYS A 237 16.13 -40.87 -6.03
CA LYS A 237 16.56 -42.24 -5.64
C LYS A 237 16.91 -42.32 -4.16
N GLY A 238 16.64 -41.25 -3.36
CA GLY A 238 16.95 -41.17 -1.94
C GLY A 238 18.03 -40.14 -1.62
N SER A 239 19.14 -40.55 -1.02
CA SER A 239 20.24 -39.63 -0.70
C SER A 239 20.88 -39.00 -1.93
N SER A 240 21.53 -37.88 -1.77
CA SER A 240 22.27 -37.15 -2.82
C SER A 240 23.78 -37.14 -2.50
N SER A 241 24.59 -37.08 -3.56
CA SER A 241 26.02 -36.83 -3.48
C SER A 241 26.44 -35.44 -4.01
N LEU A 242 25.48 -34.58 -4.32
CA LEU A 242 25.76 -33.23 -4.79
C LEU A 242 26.31 -32.39 -3.63
N ALA A 243 27.18 -31.45 -3.98
CA ALA A 243 27.63 -30.43 -3.05
C ALA A 243 26.53 -29.36 -2.81
N LYS A 244 26.65 -28.62 -1.71
CA LYS A 244 25.80 -27.46 -1.45
C LYS A 244 25.89 -26.47 -2.63
N GLY A 245 24.72 -25.96 -3.08
CA GLY A 245 24.67 -25.06 -4.22
C GLY A 245 24.69 -25.76 -5.58
N GLN A 246 24.54 -27.09 -5.61
CA GLN A 246 24.41 -27.85 -6.85
C GLN A 246 23.03 -28.47 -7.01
N VAL A 247 22.56 -28.55 -8.25
CA VAL A 247 21.31 -29.20 -8.62
C VAL A 247 21.53 -30.02 -9.90
N ALA A 248 20.92 -31.20 -9.98
CA ALA A 248 20.88 -31.97 -11.22
C ALA A 248 19.54 -31.85 -11.90
N ILE A 249 19.54 -31.48 -13.18
CA ILE A 249 18.37 -31.51 -14.07
C ILE A 249 18.65 -32.53 -15.17
N GLY A 250 17.85 -33.61 -15.16
CA GLY A 250 18.16 -34.80 -15.93
C GLY A 250 19.52 -35.39 -15.50
N GLU A 251 20.46 -35.45 -16.45
CA GLU A 251 21.81 -35.94 -16.23
C GLU A 251 22.88 -34.84 -16.02
N LYS A 252 22.48 -33.55 -16.16
CA LYS A 252 23.40 -32.43 -16.04
C LYS A 252 23.35 -31.78 -14.66
N ILE A 253 24.53 -31.44 -14.15
CA ILE A 253 24.69 -30.73 -12.87
C ILE A 253 24.94 -29.25 -13.16
N TYR A 254 24.24 -28.38 -12.43
CA TYR A 254 24.35 -26.94 -12.50
C TYR A 254 24.62 -26.36 -11.13
N GLU A 255 25.22 -25.19 -11.08
CA GLU A 255 25.33 -24.38 -9.86
C GLU A 255 24.05 -23.59 -9.63
N THR A 256 23.69 -23.34 -8.39
CA THR A 256 22.56 -22.47 -8.01
C THR A 256 22.72 -21.94 -6.60
N LYS A 257 22.20 -20.73 -6.35
CA LYS A 257 22.02 -20.15 -5.02
C LYS A 257 20.61 -20.38 -4.47
N LEU A 258 19.72 -20.92 -5.32
CA LEU A 258 18.33 -21.15 -4.95
C LEU A 258 18.22 -22.41 -4.09
N ASN A 259 17.30 -22.36 -3.13
CA ASN A 259 16.86 -23.58 -2.43
C ASN A 259 15.83 -24.31 -3.30
N LEU A 260 16.26 -25.32 -4.05
CA LEU A 260 15.40 -26.10 -4.93
C LEU A 260 14.98 -27.45 -4.31
N ASN A 261 15.18 -27.64 -3.00
CA ASN A 261 14.93 -28.91 -2.33
C ASN A 261 13.45 -29.36 -2.44
N ASN A 262 12.53 -28.40 -2.43
CA ASN A 262 11.09 -28.68 -2.56
C ASN A 262 10.62 -28.86 -4.03
N LEU A 263 11.52 -28.74 -5.01
CA LEU A 263 11.25 -29.01 -6.43
C LEU A 263 11.87 -30.31 -6.91
N LEU A 264 12.45 -31.10 -6.03
CA LEU A 264 12.97 -32.41 -6.40
C LEU A 264 11.87 -33.25 -7.06
N GLY A 265 12.19 -33.85 -8.20
CA GLY A 265 11.29 -34.66 -9.00
C GLY A 265 10.35 -33.87 -9.93
N TYR A 266 10.20 -32.56 -9.74
CA TYR A 266 9.39 -31.73 -10.60
C TYR A 266 10.00 -31.56 -11.99
N ASN A 267 9.14 -31.55 -13.00
CA ASN A 267 9.45 -30.99 -14.30
C ASN A 267 9.33 -29.47 -14.18
N VAL A 268 10.39 -28.77 -14.51
CA VAL A 268 10.49 -27.31 -14.35
C VAL A 268 10.87 -26.64 -15.65
N THR A 269 10.42 -25.41 -15.82
CA THR A 269 11.06 -24.43 -16.68
C THR A 269 12.15 -23.78 -15.88
N TYR A 270 13.39 -23.74 -16.36
CA TYR A 270 14.50 -23.14 -15.64
C TYR A 270 15.23 -22.10 -16.48
N TYR A 271 15.79 -21.12 -15.79
CA TYR A 271 16.52 -20.00 -16.38
C TYR A 271 17.98 -20.12 -15.99
N LEU A 272 18.82 -20.27 -17.01
CA LEU A 272 20.23 -20.56 -16.87
C LEU A 272 21.06 -19.37 -17.30
N LYS A 273 21.78 -18.76 -16.37
CA LYS A 273 22.68 -17.63 -16.61
C LYS A 273 24.06 -18.13 -17.01
N ASP A 274 24.52 -17.70 -18.17
CA ASP A 274 25.85 -18.01 -18.67
C ASP A 274 26.93 -17.36 -17.77
N SER A 275 27.78 -18.19 -17.19
CA SER A 275 28.83 -17.78 -16.29
C SER A 275 30.18 -17.71 -17.03
N LYS A 276 30.84 -16.56 -16.92
CA LYS A 276 32.22 -16.38 -17.45
C LYS A 276 33.25 -17.32 -16.82
N ALA A 277 32.90 -18.00 -15.72
CA ALA A 277 33.76 -18.94 -14.99
C ALA A 277 33.61 -20.40 -15.45
N GLY A 278 32.72 -20.71 -16.41
CA GLY A 278 32.59 -22.02 -17.05
C GLY A 278 31.60 -22.97 -16.39
N SER A 279 30.87 -22.58 -15.35
CA SER A 279 29.70 -23.30 -14.85
C SER A 279 28.46 -22.41 -14.91
N ASP A 280 27.46 -22.83 -15.68
CA ASP A 280 26.19 -22.11 -15.79
C ASP A 280 25.39 -22.17 -14.50
N GLU A 281 24.78 -21.02 -14.09
CA GLU A 281 24.05 -20.89 -12.83
C GLU A 281 22.55 -20.88 -13.09
N ILE A 282 21.78 -21.74 -12.42
CA ILE A 282 20.32 -21.64 -12.41
C ILE A 282 19.90 -20.49 -11.48
N ILE A 283 19.28 -19.49 -12.06
CA ILE A 283 18.79 -18.29 -11.36
C ILE A 283 17.29 -18.32 -11.07
N LEU A 284 16.54 -19.23 -11.71
CA LEU A 284 15.10 -19.45 -11.47
C LEU A 284 14.71 -20.83 -11.96
N ALA A 285 13.84 -21.51 -11.24
CA ALA A 285 13.20 -22.75 -11.66
C ALA A 285 11.72 -22.72 -11.25
N LEU A 286 10.84 -22.92 -12.23
CA LEU A 286 9.39 -22.86 -12.04
C LEU A 286 8.76 -24.19 -12.45
N PRO A 287 7.84 -24.77 -11.66
CA PRO A 287 7.13 -25.98 -12.06
C PRO A 287 6.42 -25.82 -13.39
N LEU A 288 6.66 -26.71 -14.32
CA LEU A 288 6.05 -26.69 -15.63
C LEU A 288 4.57 -27.07 -15.53
N SER A 289 3.70 -26.14 -15.92
CA SER A 289 2.26 -26.31 -15.81
C SER A 289 1.76 -27.54 -16.56
N GLY A 290 0.92 -28.35 -15.89
CA GLY A 290 0.31 -29.56 -16.48
C GLY A 290 1.28 -30.72 -16.71
N LYS A 291 2.54 -30.63 -16.27
CA LYS A 291 3.54 -31.67 -16.40
C LYS A 291 3.85 -32.40 -15.09
N ASN A 292 3.38 -31.88 -13.97
CA ASN A 292 3.59 -32.45 -12.64
C ASN A 292 2.27 -32.97 -12.06
N ASN A 293 2.27 -34.23 -11.59
CA ASN A 293 1.12 -34.80 -10.89
C ASN A 293 1.39 -34.65 -9.38
N VAL A 294 0.84 -33.56 -8.81
CA VAL A 294 1.14 -33.13 -7.43
C VAL A 294 -0.17 -33.01 -6.67
N VAL A 295 -0.17 -33.48 -5.43
CA VAL A 295 -1.22 -33.20 -4.46
C VAL A 295 -0.59 -32.57 -3.24
N LYS A 296 -1.07 -31.36 -2.88
CA LYS A 296 -0.69 -30.67 -1.65
C LYS A 296 -1.84 -30.78 -0.65
N VAL A 297 -1.50 -31.19 0.56
CA VAL A 297 -2.43 -31.33 1.69
C VAL A 297 -1.94 -30.43 2.80
N ASP A 298 -2.58 -29.28 2.98
CA ASP A 298 -2.30 -28.41 4.12
C ASP A 298 -2.83 -29.08 5.43
N SER A 299 -2.20 -28.79 6.55
CA SER A 299 -2.54 -29.40 7.85
C SER A 299 -4.04 -29.28 8.19
N GLU A 300 -4.69 -28.19 7.78
CA GLU A 300 -6.12 -27.98 8.00
C GLU A 300 -7.02 -28.86 7.13
N ALA A 301 -6.52 -29.30 5.99
CA ALA A 301 -7.21 -30.23 5.09
C ALA A 301 -6.88 -31.70 5.40
N PHE A 302 -5.85 -31.93 6.20
CA PHE A 302 -5.43 -33.28 6.59
C PHE A 302 -6.53 -33.98 7.41
N SER A 303 -6.79 -35.26 7.14
CA SER A 303 -7.75 -36.06 7.88
C SER A 303 -7.08 -37.18 8.68
N LYS A 304 -6.35 -38.04 7.99
CA LYS A 304 -5.60 -39.14 8.62
C LYS A 304 -4.72 -39.89 7.62
N ILE A 305 -3.87 -40.74 8.15
CA ILE A 305 -3.12 -41.75 7.39
C ILE A 305 -3.84 -43.09 7.52
N THR A 306 -4.02 -43.75 6.41
CA THR A 306 -4.58 -45.09 6.35
C THR A 306 -3.53 -46.08 5.86
N GLU A 307 -3.52 -47.29 6.42
CA GLU A 307 -2.68 -48.37 5.96
C GLU A 307 -3.55 -49.63 5.73
N LYS A 308 -3.45 -50.19 4.51
CA LYS A 308 -4.18 -51.39 4.15
C LYS A 308 -3.28 -52.30 3.30
N ASN A 309 -3.05 -53.50 3.76
CA ASN A 309 -2.20 -54.51 3.08
C ASN A 309 -0.78 -53.99 2.73
N GLY A 310 -0.22 -53.14 3.62
CA GLY A 310 1.10 -52.49 3.42
C GLY A 310 1.09 -51.29 2.47
N ASN A 311 -0.05 -50.92 1.90
CA ASN A 311 -0.18 -49.66 1.15
C ASN A 311 -0.58 -48.54 2.10
N ILE A 312 0.18 -47.46 2.07
CA ILE A 312 -0.05 -46.25 2.86
C ILE A 312 -0.77 -45.23 1.97
N ALA A 313 -1.77 -44.57 2.52
CA ALA A 313 -2.50 -43.51 1.82
C ALA A 313 -2.82 -42.34 2.75
N LEU A 314 -2.79 -41.14 2.20
CA LEU A 314 -3.20 -39.90 2.84
C LEU A 314 -4.69 -39.67 2.54
N GLU A 315 -5.48 -39.48 3.56
CA GLU A 315 -6.87 -39.06 3.46
C GLU A 315 -7.01 -37.60 3.85
N TYR A 316 -7.62 -36.78 2.98
CA TYR A 316 -7.74 -35.35 3.18
C TYR A 316 -9.05 -34.78 2.66
N PHE A 317 -9.45 -33.63 3.15
CA PHE A 317 -10.63 -32.89 2.65
C PHE A 317 -10.24 -32.03 1.45
N LYS A 318 -10.87 -32.26 0.29
CA LYS A 318 -10.63 -31.41 -0.89
C LYS A 318 -11.00 -29.94 -0.68
N ASN A 319 -12.05 -29.73 0.13
CA ASN A 319 -12.47 -28.40 0.56
C ASN A 319 -12.51 -28.43 2.08
N THR A 320 -11.89 -27.46 2.73
CA THR A 320 -11.85 -27.33 4.19
C THR A 320 -13.24 -27.29 4.84
N ASN A 321 -14.26 -26.91 4.08
CA ASN A 321 -15.67 -26.90 4.49
C ASN A 321 -16.45 -28.17 4.06
N GLY A 322 -15.78 -29.13 3.40
CA GLY A 322 -16.38 -30.34 2.86
C GLY A 322 -16.45 -31.48 3.90
N THR A 323 -17.44 -32.38 3.74
CA THR A 323 -17.52 -33.63 4.50
C THR A 323 -16.94 -34.81 3.72
N LYS A 324 -16.57 -34.61 2.45
CA LYS A 324 -16.05 -35.64 1.57
C LYS A 324 -14.52 -35.60 1.56
N THR A 325 -13.91 -36.74 1.88
CA THR A 325 -12.47 -36.93 1.79
C THR A 325 -12.09 -37.50 0.43
N GLU A 326 -10.88 -37.14 0.01
CA GLU A 326 -10.14 -37.78 -1.09
C GLU A 326 -8.95 -38.56 -0.52
N THR A 327 -8.42 -39.48 -1.30
CA THR A 327 -7.34 -40.37 -0.86
C THR A 327 -6.24 -40.37 -1.92
N VAL A 328 -5.01 -40.21 -1.50
CA VAL A 328 -3.80 -40.34 -2.32
C VAL A 328 -2.99 -41.55 -1.85
N GLU A 329 -2.76 -42.52 -2.72
CA GLU A 329 -1.97 -43.72 -2.40
C GLU A 329 -0.49 -43.48 -2.65
N LEU A 330 0.34 -43.71 -1.65
CA LEU A 330 1.81 -43.60 -1.80
C LEU A 330 2.38 -44.86 -2.46
N ASP A 331 3.56 -44.74 -3.04
CA ASP A 331 4.34 -45.90 -3.49
C ASP A 331 4.71 -46.80 -2.29
N LYS A 332 5.20 -48.02 -2.55
CA LYS A 332 5.58 -48.95 -1.51
C LYS A 332 6.83 -48.52 -0.73
N GLU A 333 7.73 -47.84 -1.40
CA GLU A 333 8.98 -47.31 -0.87
C GLU A 333 9.09 -45.82 -1.17
N PRO A 334 8.24 -45.00 -0.55
CA PRO A 334 8.23 -43.59 -0.85
C PRO A 334 9.47 -42.91 -0.29
N ILE A 335 9.95 -41.89 -0.99
CA ILE A 335 11.11 -41.09 -0.60
C ILE A 335 10.59 -39.90 0.21
N LEU A 336 10.98 -39.83 1.46
CA LEU A 336 10.58 -38.77 2.37
C LEU A 336 11.62 -37.65 2.36
N ILE A 337 11.14 -36.42 2.05
CA ILE A 337 11.89 -35.20 2.22
C ILE A 337 11.22 -34.40 3.35
N TYR A 338 11.86 -34.34 4.51
CA TYR A 338 11.35 -33.66 5.67
C TYR A 338 12.10 -32.34 5.88
N ASN A 339 11.37 -31.22 5.76
CA ASN A 339 11.91 -29.85 5.84
C ASN A 339 13.15 -29.63 4.96
N GLY A 340 13.12 -30.20 3.74
CA GLY A 340 14.17 -30.04 2.73
C GLY A 340 15.32 -31.06 2.78
N LYS A 341 15.30 -32.00 3.71
CA LYS A 341 16.34 -33.07 3.82
C LYS A 341 15.73 -34.45 3.62
N TYR A 342 16.45 -35.33 2.93
CA TYR A 342 16.08 -36.76 2.82
C TYR A 342 16.10 -37.40 4.18
N GLU A 343 15.04 -38.12 4.52
CA GLU A 343 14.91 -38.92 5.72
C GLU A 343 14.43 -40.35 5.39
N ALA A 344 14.79 -41.33 6.23
CA ALA A 344 14.22 -42.65 6.14
C ALA A 344 12.71 -42.57 6.35
N PHE A 345 11.95 -43.24 5.47
CA PHE A 345 10.51 -43.16 5.53
C PHE A 345 9.94 -43.75 6.83
N ASP A 346 9.23 -42.91 7.59
CA ASP A 346 8.40 -43.31 8.71
C ASP A 346 7.04 -42.58 8.58
N LYS A 347 5.97 -43.36 8.55
CA LYS A 347 4.61 -42.81 8.46
C LYS A 347 4.23 -41.87 9.62
N ALA A 348 4.92 -41.95 10.76
CA ALA A 348 4.70 -41.04 11.90
C ALA A 348 5.02 -39.61 11.56
N HIS A 349 5.93 -39.36 10.62
CA HIS A 349 6.30 -38.03 10.14
C HIS A 349 5.22 -37.39 9.25
N LEU A 350 4.24 -38.21 8.78
CA LEU A 350 3.11 -37.72 7.95
C LEU A 350 1.94 -37.24 8.79
N ASP A 351 1.96 -37.37 10.09
CA ASP A 351 0.95 -36.80 10.96
C ASP A 351 1.19 -35.32 11.16
N ILE A 352 0.39 -34.51 10.45
CA ILE A 352 0.46 -33.05 10.45
C ILE A 352 -0.78 -32.37 11.06
N GLU A 353 -1.65 -33.17 11.72
CA GLU A 353 -2.84 -32.63 12.39
C GLU A 353 -2.43 -31.54 13.41
N ASP A 354 -3.10 -30.41 13.41
CA ASP A 354 -2.86 -29.25 14.28
C ASP A 354 -1.44 -28.62 14.18
N LYS A 355 -0.66 -28.93 13.15
CA LYS A 355 0.65 -28.31 12.91
C LYS A 355 0.54 -27.15 11.89
N CYS A 356 1.57 -26.31 11.80
CA CYS A 356 1.71 -25.30 10.76
C CYS A 356 2.51 -25.90 9.60
N GLY A 357 1.92 -26.02 8.41
CA GLY A 357 2.59 -26.56 7.24
C GLY A 357 1.74 -27.51 6.40
N ASN A 358 2.40 -28.36 5.62
CA ASN A 358 1.72 -29.22 4.64
C ASN A 358 2.50 -30.51 4.32
N ILE A 359 1.80 -31.43 3.68
CA ILE A 359 2.39 -32.54 2.94
C ILE A 359 2.14 -32.29 1.45
N THR A 360 3.21 -32.36 0.67
CA THR A 360 3.13 -32.38 -0.80
C THR A 360 3.59 -33.73 -1.29
N VAL A 361 2.79 -34.38 -2.13
CA VAL A 361 3.16 -35.65 -2.77
C VAL A 361 3.23 -35.50 -4.28
N LEU A 362 4.25 -36.10 -4.87
CA LEU A 362 4.53 -36.02 -6.30
C LEU A 362 4.63 -37.43 -6.89
N ASP A 363 3.84 -37.68 -7.94
CA ASP A 363 3.93 -38.82 -8.84
C ASP A 363 4.78 -38.41 -10.04
N ALA A 364 6.09 -38.58 -9.96
CA ALA A 364 7.04 -38.12 -10.95
C ALA A 364 7.09 -39.01 -12.20
N ASP A 365 6.81 -40.30 -12.07
CA ASP A 365 6.77 -41.26 -13.18
C ASP A 365 5.37 -41.43 -13.79
N ARG A 366 4.34 -40.81 -13.19
CA ARG A 366 2.93 -40.83 -13.62
C ARG A 366 2.28 -42.22 -13.65
N ASN A 367 2.68 -43.10 -12.72
CA ASN A 367 2.07 -44.39 -12.58
C ASN A 367 0.81 -44.43 -11.71
N GLY A 368 0.41 -43.31 -11.16
CA GLY A 368 -0.76 -43.11 -10.29
C GLY A 368 -0.50 -43.40 -8.81
N LYS A 369 0.76 -43.64 -8.43
CA LYS A 369 1.22 -43.75 -7.05
C LYS A 369 2.28 -42.69 -6.83
N TYR A 370 2.29 -42.14 -5.63
CA TYR A 370 3.16 -41.01 -5.28
C TYR A 370 4.41 -41.50 -4.59
N GLU A 371 5.54 -41.40 -5.26
CA GLU A 371 6.82 -41.90 -4.77
C GLU A 371 7.59 -40.83 -3.98
N LEU A 372 7.36 -39.53 -4.20
CA LEU A 372 8.01 -38.45 -3.46
C LEU A 372 7.04 -37.79 -2.49
N VAL A 373 7.46 -37.69 -1.23
CA VAL A 373 6.65 -37.11 -0.15
C VAL A 373 7.46 -36.03 0.53
N PHE A 374 7.00 -34.82 0.41
CA PHE A 374 7.57 -33.66 1.06
C PHE A 374 6.73 -33.30 2.27
N VAL A 375 7.31 -33.27 3.44
CA VAL A 375 6.71 -32.76 4.67
C VAL A 375 7.38 -31.44 4.99
N THR A 376 6.62 -30.35 4.97
CA THR A 376 7.11 -29.03 5.36
C THR A 376 6.31 -28.55 6.55
N LEU A 377 6.97 -28.44 7.70
CA LEU A 377 6.37 -27.99 8.95
C LEU A 377 7.17 -26.83 9.52
N TYR A 378 6.45 -25.81 9.96
CA TYR A 378 7.04 -24.59 10.48
C TYR A 378 6.81 -24.45 11.98
N GLU A 379 7.85 -23.96 12.65
CA GLU A 379 7.78 -23.38 13.99
C GLU A 379 7.97 -21.87 13.84
N ASN A 380 7.05 -21.08 14.35
CA ASN A 380 7.15 -19.63 14.24
C ASN A 380 7.95 -19.04 15.41
N ILE A 381 8.89 -18.16 15.11
CA ILE A 381 9.66 -17.36 16.04
C ILE A 381 9.43 -15.90 15.69
N VAL A 382 9.07 -15.09 16.67
CA VAL A 382 8.89 -13.64 16.50
C VAL A 382 10.10 -12.94 17.10
N VAL A 383 10.82 -12.19 16.30
CA VAL A 383 12.04 -11.51 16.75
C VAL A 383 11.74 -10.49 17.84
N GLU A 384 12.30 -10.68 19.02
CA GLU A 384 12.38 -9.67 20.08
C GLU A 384 13.69 -8.88 19.97
N GLU A 385 14.81 -9.61 19.94
CA GLU A 385 16.15 -9.05 19.79
C GLU A 385 17.11 -10.05 19.15
N ILE A 386 18.21 -9.54 18.61
CA ILE A 386 19.31 -10.33 18.10
C ILE A 386 20.53 -10.05 18.97
N THR A 387 21.07 -11.08 19.57
CA THR A 387 22.28 -10.95 20.39
C THR A 387 23.54 -10.84 19.51
N ALA A 388 24.61 -10.34 20.07
CA ALA A 388 25.91 -10.22 19.40
C ALA A 388 26.51 -11.59 18.90
N SER A 389 25.92 -12.72 19.30
CA SER A 389 26.32 -14.07 18.87
C SER A 389 25.35 -14.67 17.84
N ASN A 390 24.59 -13.85 17.13
CA ASN A 390 23.57 -14.26 16.14
C ASN A 390 22.49 -15.19 16.73
N LYS A 391 22.20 -15.04 18.03
CA LYS A 391 21.08 -15.71 18.65
C LYS A 391 19.85 -14.84 18.53
N ILE A 392 18.81 -15.34 17.89
CA ILE A 392 17.51 -14.70 17.74
C ILE A 392 16.65 -15.12 18.92
N VAL A 393 16.22 -14.15 19.72
CA VAL A 393 15.34 -14.33 20.89
C VAL A 393 13.91 -14.19 20.45
N ASP A 394 13.05 -15.14 20.84
CA ASP A 394 11.63 -15.12 20.56
C ASP A 394 10.86 -14.27 21.57
N LYS A 395 10.00 -13.41 21.07
CA LYS A 395 9.19 -12.47 21.85
C LYS A 395 8.21 -13.14 22.82
N TYR A 396 7.72 -14.31 22.47
CA TYR A 396 6.72 -15.07 23.25
C TYR A 396 7.32 -16.23 24.05
N GLY A 397 8.63 -16.34 24.06
CA GLY A 397 9.34 -17.35 24.86
C GLY A 397 9.21 -18.78 24.32
N ASN A 398 8.80 -18.97 23.05
CA ASN A 398 8.71 -20.27 22.40
C ASN A 398 10.08 -20.88 22.10
N GLY A 399 11.14 -20.19 22.41
CA GLY A 399 12.52 -20.62 22.23
C GLY A 399 13.41 -19.53 21.65
N SER A 400 14.60 -19.95 21.25
CA SER A 400 15.55 -19.10 20.55
C SER A 400 16.35 -19.95 19.59
N ILE A 401 16.71 -19.40 18.44
CA ILE A 401 17.59 -20.08 17.50
C ILE A 401 18.91 -19.33 17.39
N LYS A 402 19.96 -20.08 17.17
CA LYS A 402 21.30 -19.55 16.90
C LYS A 402 21.68 -19.93 15.48
N LEU A 403 21.95 -18.95 14.67
CA LEU A 403 22.35 -19.13 13.27
C LEU A 403 23.83 -18.81 13.14
N ASP A 404 24.65 -19.83 13.23
CA ASP A 404 26.11 -19.75 13.11
C ASP A 404 26.65 -20.88 12.20
N ASP A 405 27.93 -20.93 12.04
CA ASP A 405 28.63 -21.91 11.16
C ASP A 405 28.41 -23.40 11.56
N THR A 406 27.68 -23.67 12.65
CA THR A 406 27.39 -25.04 13.10
C THR A 406 26.12 -25.63 12.51
N VAL A 407 25.28 -24.76 11.89
CA VAL A 407 24.03 -25.16 11.25
C VAL A 407 24.00 -24.67 9.79
N ASP A 408 23.47 -25.49 8.92
CA ASP A 408 23.19 -25.09 7.55
C ASP A 408 21.84 -24.37 7.53
N TYR A 409 21.78 -23.10 7.08
CA TYR A 409 20.53 -22.38 7.05
C TYR A 409 20.36 -21.54 5.79
N THR A 410 19.10 -21.30 5.43
CA THR A 410 18.68 -20.27 4.48
C THR A 410 17.75 -19.31 5.21
N LEU A 411 17.97 -18.01 5.01
CA LEU A 411 17.13 -16.96 5.57
C LEU A 411 16.64 -16.09 4.42
N THR A 412 15.35 -16.17 4.14
CA THR A 412 14.79 -15.51 2.95
C THR A 412 13.60 -14.61 3.31
N MET A 413 13.49 -13.46 2.64
CA MET A 413 12.33 -12.58 2.69
C MET A 413 11.84 -12.35 1.26
N GLY A 414 10.68 -12.91 0.93
CA GLY A 414 10.26 -12.97 -0.46
C GLY A 414 11.22 -13.84 -1.28
N TYR A 415 11.79 -13.24 -2.34
CA TYR A 415 12.78 -13.92 -3.22
C TYR A 415 14.24 -13.67 -2.79
N ASP A 416 14.47 -12.76 -1.86
CA ASP A 416 15.80 -12.30 -1.50
C ASP A 416 16.32 -13.08 -0.30
N GLU A 417 17.57 -13.52 -0.40
CA GLU A 417 18.33 -13.99 0.77
C GLU A 417 18.74 -12.76 1.59
N ILE A 418 18.45 -12.78 2.89
CA ILE A 418 18.78 -11.69 3.81
C ILE A 418 19.76 -12.19 4.87
N LYS A 419 20.44 -11.27 5.53
CA LYS A 419 21.36 -11.56 6.61
C LYS A 419 20.66 -11.45 7.97
N VAL A 420 21.21 -12.12 8.97
CA VAL A 420 20.67 -12.08 10.35
C VAL A 420 20.62 -10.65 10.88
N GLU A 421 21.60 -9.80 10.53
CA GLU A 421 21.68 -8.41 10.96
C GLU A 421 20.59 -7.51 10.34
N GLU A 422 19.91 -7.98 9.30
CA GLU A 422 18.83 -7.26 8.62
C GLU A 422 17.46 -7.55 9.25
N LEU A 423 17.37 -8.51 10.17
CA LEU A 423 16.16 -8.82 10.91
C LEU A 423 15.83 -7.67 11.86
N LYS A 424 14.53 -7.46 12.06
CA LYS A 424 13.98 -6.39 12.91
C LYS A 424 13.05 -6.98 13.97
N GLU A 425 12.83 -6.24 15.04
CA GLU A 425 11.80 -6.59 16.03
C GLU A 425 10.45 -6.79 15.32
N TYR A 426 9.69 -7.79 15.73
CA TYR A 426 8.44 -8.25 15.13
C TYR A 426 8.55 -8.92 13.76
N ASP A 427 9.73 -9.14 13.19
CA ASP A 427 9.83 -10.06 12.06
C ASP A 427 9.34 -11.45 12.48
N VAL A 428 8.49 -12.06 11.67
CA VAL A 428 8.03 -13.41 11.91
C VAL A 428 8.87 -14.38 11.10
N LEU A 429 9.58 -15.27 11.78
CA LEU A 429 10.39 -16.31 11.20
C LEU A 429 9.60 -17.61 11.22
N SER A 430 9.18 -18.11 10.07
CA SER A 430 8.61 -19.44 9.92
C SER A 430 9.75 -20.43 9.63
N VAL A 431 10.14 -21.20 10.63
CA VAL A 431 11.34 -22.04 10.64
C VAL A 431 10.97 -23.47 10.32
N ALA A 432 11.37 -23.96 9.15
CA ALA A 432 11.31 -25.39 8.80
C ALA A 432 12.65 -26.05 9.13
N LYS A 433 12.67 -26.84 10.20
CA LYS A 433 13.87 -27.45 10.75
C LYS A 433 13.92 -28.94 10.43
N SER A 434 15.06 -29.44 9.92
CA SER A 434 15.28 -30.90 9.72
C SER A 434 15.22 -31.70 11.03
N LEU A 435 14.91 -32.98 10.97
CA LEU A 435 14.78 -33.83 12.16
C LEU A 435 16.03 -33.87 13.03
N ASP A 436 17.20 -33.85 12.41
CA ASP A 436 18.51 -33.82 13.10
C ASP A 436 18.94 -32.41 13.53
N SER A 437 18.15 -31.38 13.18
CA SER A 437 18.45 -29.96 13.49
C SER A 437 19.72 -29.42 12.84
N GLU A 438 20.18 -30.00 11.74
CA GLU A 438 21.36 -29.55 11.00
C GLU A 438 21.01 -28.58 9.85
N LEU A 439 19.74 -28.56 9.41
CA LEU A 439 19.26 -27.69 8.34
C LEU A 439 18.05 -26.85 8.81
N TYR A 440 18.11 -25.55 8.60
CA TYR A 440 17.01 -24.61 8.86
C TYR A 440 16.66 -23.85 7.58
N ASN A 441 15.43 -24.02 7.09
CA ASN A 441 14.86 -23.20 6.03
C ASN A 441 13.94 -22.19 6.68
N ILE A 442 14.31 -20.91 6.64
CA ILE A 442 13.63 -19.84 7.37
C ILE A 442 13.03 -18.84 6.39
N ALA A 443 11.70 -18.74 6.41
CA ALA A 443 10.99 -17.70 5.70
C ALA A 443 10.67 -16.55 6.66
N VAL A 444 11.12 -15.34 6.33
CA VAL A 444 10.87 -14.13 7.09
C VAL A 444 9.70 -13.37 6.47
N THR A 445 8.74 -13.00 7.29
CA THR A 445 7.61 -12.17 6.86
C THR A 445 7.59 -10.84 7.62
N ARG A 446 7.39 -9.73 6.88
CA ARG A 446 7.16 -8.36 7.34
C ARG A 446 5.85 -7.83 6.78
N ASN A 447 4.77 -8.62 6.87
CA ASN A 447 3.46 -8.27 6.32
C ASN A 447 2.49 -7.96 7.46
N PRO A 448 2.57 -6.77 8.07
CA PRO A 448 1.63 -6.40 9.12
C PRO A 448 0.25 -6.08 8.54
N VAL A 449 -0.76 -6.40 9.30
CA VAL A 449 -2.14 -5.94 9.12
C VAL A 449 -2.47 -5.04 10.28
N GLU A 450 -2.77 -3.80 9.97
CA GLU A 450 -3.17 -2.83 10.97
C GLU A 450 -4.69 -2.75 11.03
N GLY A 451 -5.24 -2.66 12.23
CA GLY A 451 -6.67 -2.48 12.40
C GLY A 451 -7.18 -2.89 13.78
N LYS A 452 -8.50 -2.92 13.85
CA LYS A 452 -9.26 -3.29 15.05
C LYS A 452 -9.99 -4.60 14.82
N ILE A 453 -9.95 -5.50 15.80
CA ILE A 453 -10.75 -6.72 15.78
C ILE A 453 -12.23 -6.34 15.87
N SER A 454 -12.96 -6.56 14.78
CA SER A 454 -14.40 -6.25 14.68
C SER A 454 -15.29 -7.42 15.09
N ALA A 455 -14.82 -8.66 14.89
CA ALA A 455 -15.52 -9.88 15.24
C ALA A 455 -14.54 -11.01 15.53
N GLN A 456 -15.00 -12.10 16.15
CA GLN A 456 -14.24 -13.30 16.45
C GLN A 456 -15.14 -14.52 16.33
N ASP A 457 -14.59 -15.62 15.83
CA ASP A 457 -15.22 -16.95 15.82
C ASP A 457 -14.26 -18.03 16.34
N ASP A 458 -14.69 -19.29 16.27
CA ASP A 458 -13.87 -20.43 16.75
C ASP A 458 -12.60 -20.66 15.90
N MET A 459 -12.47 -20.00 14.75
CA MET A 459 -11.38 -20.19 13.78
C MET A 459 -10.40 -19.01 13.74
N GLY A 460 -10.76 -17.84 14.30
CA GLY A 460 -9.91 -16.66 14.26
C GLY A 460 -10.65 -15.36 14.53
N VAL A 461 -10.10 -14.27 13.97
CA VAL A 461 -10.61 -12.92 14.19
C VAL A 461 -10.81 -12.19 12.87
N TYR A 462 -11.74 -11.21 12.87
CA TYR A 462 -11.94 -10.30 11.74
C TYR A 462 -11.27 -8.97 12.03
N ILE A 463 -10.41 -8.54 11.08
CA ILE A 463 -9.79 -7.21 11.09
C ILE A 463 -10.26 -6.51 9.81
N GLY A 464 -11.04 -5.43 9.96
CA GLY A 464 -11.84 -4.92 8.85
C GLY A 464 -12.84 -5.99 8.36
N ASP A 465 -12.87 -6.22 7.04
CA ASP A 465 -13.72 -7.22 6.41
C ASP A 465 -13.02 -8.58 6.21
N LYS A 466 -11.75 -8.72 6.59
CA LYS A 466 -10.95 -9.91 6.34
C LYS A 466 -10.78 -10.76 7.59
N HIS A 467 -11.00 -12.09 7.43
CA HIS A 467 -10.81 -13.07 8.48
C HIS A 467 -9.34 -13.54 8.53
N TYR A 468 -8.79 -13.62 9.75
CA TYR A 468 -7.43 -14.08 10.02
C TYR A 468 -7.45 -15.17 11.09
N LYS A 469 -6.76 -16.27 10.81
CA LYS A 469 -6.50 -17.32 11.79
C LYS A 469 -5.35 -16.92 12.69
N VAL A 470 -5.21 -17.59 13.83
CA VAL A 470 -4.13 -17.38 14.79
C VAL A 470 -3.13 -18.51 14.68
N ALA A 471 -1.85 -18.16 14.61
CA ALA A 471 -0.77 -19.15 14.57
C ALA A 471 -0.54 -19.77 15.95
N ASN A 472 -0.05 -21.01 15.97
CA ASN A 472 0.09 -21.81 17.21
C ASN A 472 1.10 -21.22 18.22
N ASN A 473 2.05 -20.40 17.74
CA ASN A 473 3.02 -19.73 18.62
C ASN A 473 2.42 -18.59 19.43
N TYR A 474 1.27 -18.03 18.99
CA TYR A 474 0.62 -16.91 19.65
C TYR A 474 -0.48 -17.42 20.59
N THR A 475 -0.23 -17.35 21.89
CA THR A 475 -1.13 -17.89 22.95
C THR A 475 -1.91 -16.84 23.71
N GLU A 476 -1.66 -15.55 23.44
CA GLU A 476 -2.35 -14.46 24.10
C GLU A 476 -3.79 -14.32 23.57
N SER A 477 -4.68 -13.80 24.40
CA SER A 477 -6.09 -13.68 24.06
C SER A 477 -6.35 -12.48 23.13
N LEU A 478 -6.84 -12.77 21.94
CA LEU A 478 -7.38 -11.75 21.03
C LEU A 478 -8.84 -11.46 21.39
N LYS A 479 -9.18 -10.21 21.69
CA LYS A 479 -10.54 -9.79 22.07
C LYS A 479 -11.13 -8.86 21.03
N ILE A 480 -12.45 -8.92 20.83
CA ILE A 480 -13.16 -7.92 20.02
C ILE A 480 -12.87 -6.54 20.60
N GLY A 481 -12.54 -5.60 19.74
CA GLY A 481 -12.15 -4.25 20.12
C GLY A 481 -10.64 -4.03 20.29
N LEU A 482 -9.82 -5.12 20.33
CA LEU A 482 -8.37 -5.00 20.33
C LEU A 482 -7.93 -4.36 19.02
N GLU A 483 -7.17 -3.32 19.12
CA GLU A 483 -6.60 -2.57 17.99
C GLU A 483 -5.07 -2.63 18.07
N GLY A 484 -4.41 -2.86 16.94
CA GLY A 484 -2.96 -3.03 16.91
C GLY A 484 -2.45 -3.34 15.51
N ILE A 485 -1.17 -3.70 15.46
CA ILE A 485 -0.49 -4.20 14.28
C ILE A 485 -0.36 -5.71 14.45
N PHE A 486 -0.96 -6.46 13.53
CA PHE A 486 -0.99 -7.92 13.53
C PHE A 486 0.04 -8.43 12.54
N HIS A 487 1.08 -9.09 13.03
CA HIS A 487 2.16 -9.63 12.20
C HIS A 487 1.81 -11.07 11.80
N LEU A 488 1.88 -11.32 10.51
CA LEU A 488 1.45 -12.60 9.94
C LEU A 488 2.66 -13.50 9.66
N ASP A 489 2.44 -14.80 9.82
CA ASP A 489 3.39 -15.83 9.40
C ASP A 489 3.33 -16.11 7.89
N VAL A 490 4.12 -17.07 7.43
CA VAL A 490 4.17 -17.47 6.01
C VAL A 490 2.83 -18.03 5.47
N GLU A 491 1.95 -18.52 6.34
CA GLU A 491 0.62 -18.98 5.99
C GLU A 491 -0.46 -17.87 6.10
N GLY A 492 -0.07 -16.65 6.48
CA GLY A 492 -0.98 -15.54 6.68
C GLY A 492 -1.77 -15.60 7.99
N LYS A 493 -1.31 -16.38 8.97
CA LYS A 493 -1.88 -16.46 10.31
C LYS A 493 -1.25 -15.44 11.24
N ILE A 494 -2.00 -14.90 12.18
CA ILE A 494 -1.50 -13.95 13.18
C ILE A 494 -0.50 -14.67 14.10
N ALA A 495 0.78 -14.32 14.00
CA ALA A 495 1.86 -14.86 14.80
C ALA A 495 2.33 -13.92 15.90
N ALA A 496 2.06 -12.62 15.76
CA ALA A 496 2.33 -11.62 16.78
C ALA A 496 1.34 -10.46 16.69
N VAL A 497 1.15 -9.79 17.81
CA VAL A 497 0.36 -8.55 17.87
C VAL A 497 1.16 -7.49 18.61
N ASP A 498 1.40 -6.40 17.94
CA ASP A 498 1.96 -5.22 18.55
C ASP A 498 0.81 -4.28 18.96
N THR A 499 0.49 -4.29 20.24
CA THR A 499 -0.47 -3.36 20.86
C THR A 499 0.22 -2.14 21.46
N SER A 500 1.56 -2.17 21.54
CA SER A 500 2.36 -1.04 22.04
C SER A 500 2.53 0.06 20.99
N SER A 501 2.41 -0.28 19.72
CA SER A 501 2.42 0.65 18.60
C SER A 501 1.03 0.73 17.97
N ARG A 502 0.12 1.44 18.62
CA ARG A 502 -0.97 2.05 17.87
C ARG A 502 -0.32 3.00 16.89
N LEU A 503 -0.34 2.60 15.59
CA LEU A 503 0.06 3.47 14.49
C LEU A 503 1.47 4.05 14.63
N SER A 504 2.48 3.27 14.31
CA SER A 504 3.89 3.69 14.34
C SER A 504 4.24 4.82 13.37
N SER A 505 3.26 5.39 12.69
CA SER A 505 3.43 6.48 11.72
C SER A 505 2.39 7.59 11.81
N ASP A 506 1.52 7.63 12.85
CA ASP A 506 0.60 8.73 12.97
C ASP A 506 1.32 10.00 13.41
N TYR A 507 1.36 10.93 12.48
CA TYR A 507 1.82 12.27 12.78
C TYR A 507 0.85 12.97 13.72
N ALA A 508 1.41 13.63 14.73
CA ALA A 508 0.70 14.58 15.55
C ALA A 508 1.59 15.78 15.87
N TYR A 509 1.00 16.92 16.11
CA TYR A 509 1.74 18.08 16.58
C TYR A 509 1.73 18.11 18.11
N LEU A 510 2.91 18.07 18.75
CA LEU A 510 3.06 18.16 20.20
C LEU A 510 2.72 19.58 20.64
N VAL A 511 1.58 19.72 21.31
CA VAL A 511 1.07 21.00 21.79
C VAL A 511 1.64 21.30 23.19
N ARG A 512 1.56 20.30 24.10
CA ARG A 512 1.98 20.48 25.49
C ARG A 512 2.36 19.14 26.12
N VAL A 513 3.39 19.15 26.95
CA VAL A 513 3.72 18.05 27.87
C VAL A 513 3.99 18.59 29.27
N TYR A 514 3.47 17.90 30.29
CA TYR A 514 3.69 18.26 31.67
C TYR A 514 3.50 17.07 32.60
N THR A 515 4.13 17.10 33.79
CA THR A 515 3.93 16.13 34.86
C THR A 515 3.07 16.74 35.94
N ASN A 516 1.97 16.10 36.30
CA ASN A 516 1.09 16.55 37.37
C ASN A 516 1.57 15.95 38.71
N THR A 517 2.01 16.80 39.64
CA THR A 517 2.60 16.37 40.91
C THR A 517 1.63 16.42 42.11
N ASN A 518 0.35 16.78 41.85
CA ASN A 518 -0.57 17.11 42.97
C ASN A 518 -1.30 15.93 43.60
N THR A 519 -1.44 14.76 42.90
CA THR A 519 -2.15 13.60 43.46
C THR A 519 -1.53 12.25 43.12
N ASP A 520 -1.09 12.06 41.90
CA ASP A 520 -0.34 10.92 41.38
C ASP A 520 0.63 11.48 40.35
N GLU A 521 1.92 11.12 40.37
CA GLU A 521 2.92 11.60 39.41
C GLU A 521 2.61 11.07 38.00
N LYS A 522 1.67 11.72 37.32
CA LYS A 522 1.24 11.34 35.94
C LYS A 522 1.81 12.32 34.93
N THR A 523 2.44 11.80 33.90
CA THR A 523 2.90 12.61 32.78
C THR A 523 1.84 12.62 31.69
N ILE A 524 1.49 13.82 31.26
CA ILE A 524 0.39 14.08 30.30
C ILE A 524 0.98 14.72 29.06
N PHE A 525 0.54 14.19 27.88
CA PHE A 525 0.86 14.72 26.57
C PHE A 525 -0.41 15.22 25.89
N ARG A 526 -0.40 16.46 25.44
CA ARG A 526 -1.46 17.02 24.60
C ARG A 526 -0.95 17.10 23.17
N LEU A 527 -1.65 16.42 22.26
CA LEU A 527 -1.29 16.28 20.86
C LEU A 527 -2.45 16.77 19.98
N PHE A 528 -2.12 17.43 18.87
CA PHE A 528 -3.06 17.70 17.80
C PHE A 528 -2.81 16.67 16.69
N THR A 529 -3.79 15.79 16.44
CA THR A 529 -3.61 14.63 15.57
C THR A 529 -3.86 14.92 14.10
N LYS A 530 -3.45 14.04 13.21
CA LYS A 530 -3.73 14.14 11.76
C LYS A 530 -5.21 14.11 11.41
N GLU A 531 -6.07 13.67 12.32
CA GLU A 531 -7.54 13.73 12.17
C GLU A 531 -8.13 15.09 12.59
N GLY A 532 -7.29 16.06 12.91
CA GLY A 532 -7.72 17.40 13.32
C GLY A 532 -8.28 17.48 14.75
N LYS A 533 -7.90 16.54 15.62
CA LYS A 533 -8.39 16.48 17.00
C LYS A 533 -7.29 16.81 18.02
N ASN A 534 -7.64 17.59 19.05
CA ASN A 534 -6.82 17.72 20.23
C ASN A 534 -7.08 16.52 21.17
N VAL A 535 -6.04 15.73 21.43
CA VAL A 535 -6.12 14.59 22.35
C VAL A 535 -5.19 14.82 23.55
N THR A 536 -5.66 14.43 24.73
CA THR A 536 -4.87 14.46 25.96
C THR A 536 -4.63 13.04 26.41
N LEU A 537 -3.37 12.63 26.45
CA LEU A 537 -2.95 11.25 26.72
C LEU A 537 -2.15 11.19 28.02
N GLU A 538 -2.56 10.31 28.95
CA GLU A 538 -1.72 9.90 30.07
C GLU A 538 -0.64 8.93 29.53
N ALA A 539 0.61 9.14 29.90
CA ALA A 539 1.68 8.22 29.54
C ALA A 539 1.78 7.03 30.50
N ASN A 540 2.21 5.87 30.00
CA ASN A 540 2.70 4.81 30.87
C ASN A 540 3.90 5.30 31.69
N GLU A 541 4.16 4.70 32.83
CA GLU A 541 5.30 5.03 33.70
C GLU A 541 6.63 5.01 32.91
N LYS A 542 6.77 4.02 32.03
CA LYS A 542 7.90 3.89 31.10
C LYS A 542 7.38 3.85 29.67
N ILE A 543 7.98 4.66 28.81
CA ILE A 543 7.63 4.75 27.40
C ILE A 543 8.88 4.62 26.51
N LYS A 544 8.66 4.37 25.22
CA LYS A 544 9.71 4.43 24.21
C LYS A 544 9.89 5.87 23.74
N PHE A 545 11.10 6.44 23.89
CA PHE A 545 11.43 7.75 23.36
C PHE A 545 12.48 7.61 22.27
N ASN A 546 12.13 8.01 21.07
CA ASN A 546 12.92 7.71 19.88
C ASN A 546 13.23 6.21 19.83
N ASN A 547 14.49 5.81 19.81
CA ASN A 547 14.89 4.40 19.76
C ASN A 547 15.20 3.80 21.13
N THR A 548 15.03 4.56 22.21
CA THR A 548 15.32 4.11 23.57
C THR A 548 14.04 3.64 24.26
N SER A 549 13.94 2.34 24.53
CA SER A 549 12.83 1.76 25.30
C SER A 549 13.00 1.94 26.80
N GLY A 550 11.87 1.96 27.54
CA GLY A 550 11.87 1.92 29.00
C GLY A 550 12.28 3.22 29.67
N MET A 551 12.27 4.36 28.98
CA MET A 551 12.50 5.67 29.58
C MET A 551 11.31 6.08 30.45
N LYS A 552 11.59 6.69 31.63
CA LYS A 552 10.52 7.25 32.45
C LYS A 552 9.81 8.38 31.70
N ALA A 553 8.49 8.41 31.75
CA ALA A 553 7.70 9.42 31.04
C ALA A 553 8.03 10.85 31.48
N GLU A 554 8.36 11.05 32.79
CA GLU A 554 8.79 12.34 33.29
C GLU A 554 10.13 12.83 32.70
N ASP A 555 11.07 11.91 32.44
CA ASP A 555 12.36 12.25 31.83
C ASP A 555 12.18 12.60 30.35
N VAL A 556 11.25 11.91 29.67
CA VAL A 556 10.86 12.26 28.30
C VAL A 556 10.17 13.63 28.25
N ALA A 557 9.30 13.93 29.22
CA ALA A 557 8.69 15.26 29.33
C ALA A 557 9.74 16.36 29.49
N LYS A 558 10.74 16.13 30.33
CA LYS A 558 11.88 17.06 30.50
C LYS A 558 12.69 17.25 29.23
N ALA A 559 12.91 16.16 28.45
CA ALA A 559 13.62 16.22 27.17
C ALA A 559 12.84 16.99 26.08
N LEU A 560 11.51 17.07 26.20
CA LEU A 560 10.61 17.78 25.29
C LEU A 560 10.25 19.20 25.77
N THR A 561 10.88 19.69 26.81
CA THR A 561 10.73 21.08 27.34
C THR A 561 12.05 21.84 27.25
N ASN A 562 11.94 23.16 27.10
CA ASN A 562 13.09 24.06 27.10
C ASN A 562 13.53 24.40 28.54
N ASP A 563 14.60 25.20 28.71
CA ASP A 563 15.15 25.65 30.00
C ASP A 563 14.15 26.44 30.87
N LYS A 564 13.06 26.94 30.26
CA LYS A 564 11.97 27.61 30.93
C LYS A 564 10.82 26.70 31.33
N SER A 565 10.96 25.38 31.11
CA SER A 565 9.90 24.36 31.26
C SER A 565 8.71 24.53 30.31
N GLU A 566 8.91 25.22 29.20
CA GLU A 566 7.91 25.32 28.13
C GLU A 566 8.09 24.18 27.14
N THR A 567 7.00 23.58 26.70
CA THR A 567 7.03 22.50 25.69
C THR A 567 7.64 22.97 24.39
N THR A 568 8.61 22.23 23.88
CA THR A 568 9.16 22.41 22.52
C THR A 568 8.15 21.84 21.54
N ARG A 569 7.25 22.72 21.04
CA ARG A 569 6.19 22.36 20.10
C ARG A 569 6.81 21.91 18.77
N GLN A 570 6.43 20.74 18.28
CA GLN A 570 6.98 20.15 17.06
C GLN A 570 6.11 19.00 16.53
N LEU A 571 6.30 18.61 15.29
CA LEU A 571 5.72 17.38 14.79
C LEU A 571 6.38 16.18 15.47
N VAL A 572 5.58 15.20 15.84
CA VAL A 572 6.00 13.95 16.49
C VAL A 572 5.24 12.79 15.85
N THR A 573 5.75 11.58 16.03
CA THR A 573 4.92 10.37 15.89
C THR A 573 4.73 9.76 17.27
N TYR A 574 3.58 9.12 17.51
CA TYR A 574 3.24 8.61 18.83
C TYR A 574 2.56 7.24 18.77
N SER A 575 2.58 6.53 19.87
CA SER A 575 1.90 5.26 20.06
C SER A 575 1.15 5.21 21.37
N VAL A 576 0.02 4.52 21.42
CA VAL A 576 -0.79 4.31 22.62
C VAL A 576 -1.12 2.82 22.77
N ASN A 577 -1.35 2.35 23.99
CA ASN A 577 -1.80 0.99 24.27
C ASN A 577 -3.34 0.85 24.16
N SER A 578 -3.84 -0.34 24.40
CA SER A 578 -5.28 -0.64 24.41
C SER A 578 -6.10 0.12 25.46
N GLU A 579 -5.44 0.68 26.49
CA GLU A 579 -6.07 1.53 27.50
C GLU A 579 -6.09 3.01 27.09
N GLY A 580 -5.54 3.34 25.91
CA GLY A 580 -5.40 4.72 25.42
C GLY A 580 -4.25 5.49 26.07
N LYS A 581 -3.33 4.84 26.80
CA LYS A 581 -2.15 5.48 27.39
C LYS A 581 -1.01 5.55 26.40
N LEU A 582 -0.28 6.66 26.38
CA LEU A 582 0.89 6.85 25.53
C LEU A 582 2.01 5.89 25.94
N THR A 583 2.48 5.09 24.96
CA THR A 583 3.55 4.09 25.15
C THR A 583 4.84 4.46 24.44
N GLY A 584 4.77 5.37 23.47
CA GLY A 584 5.94 5.84 22.76
C GLY A 584 5.73 7.19 22.12
N ILE A 585 6.82 7.92 21.92
CA ILE A 585 6.85 9.18 21.18
C ILE A 585 8.20 9.32 20.49
N LYS A 586 8.20 9.76 19.23
CA LYS A 586 9.40 10.02 18.44
C LYS A 586 9.40 11.46 17.95
N THR A 587 10.56 12.10 18.03
CA THR A 587 10.83 13.40 17.40
C THR A 587 11.52 13.21 16.05
N ALA A 588 11.44 14.19 15.17
CA ALA A 588 12.08 14.12 13.87
C ALA A 588 13.60 14.20 13.95
N ASN A 589 14.30 13.44 13.11
CA ASN A 589 15.70 13.71 12.77
C ASN A 589 15.79 14.97 11.92
N ASP A 590 16.54 15.96 12.40
CA ASP A 590 16.72 17.23 11.69
C ASP A 590 17.91 17.15 10.72
N LYS A 591 17.66 16.91 9.44
CA LYS A 591 18.69 16.94 8.39
C LYS A 591 19.21 18.34 8.09
N THR A 592 18.54 19.39 8.59
CA THR A 592 18.99 20.79 8.42
C THR A 592 20.02 21.17 9.48
N ALA A 593 20.15 20.39 10.57
CA ALA A 593 21.12 20.58 11.64
C ALA A 593 22.39 19.75 11.39
N ASN A 594 23.57 20.33 11.72
CA ASN A 594 24.83 19.60 11.64
C ASN A 594 24.93 18.59 12.80
N GLY A 595 24.63 17.31 12.56
CA GLY A 595 24.70 16.25 13.57
C GLY A 595 24.56 14.86 12.98
N ALA A 596 24.80 13.80 13.78
CA ALA A 596 24.59 12.42 13.37
C ALA A 596 23.11 12.15 13.15
N ILE A 597 22.77 11.57 12.00
CA ILE A 597 21.40 11.21 11.62
C ILE A 597 21.08 9.83 12.21
N ASP A 598 20.02 9.75 13.02
CA ASP A 598 19.43 8.48 13.41
C ASP A 598 18.41 8.03 12.36
N ILE A 599 18.75 6.95 11.65
CA ILE A 599 18.03 6.51 10.44
C ILE A 599 16.63 5.94 10.77
N GLU A 600 16.35 5.59 12.02
CA GLU A 600 15.09 4.94 12.43
C GLU A 600 13.97 5.91 12.81
N ASN A 601 14.25 7.19 12.93
CA ASN A 601 13.24 8.22 13.21
C ASN A 601 12.78 8.86 11.89
N PHE A 602 11.54 9.37 11.88
CA PHE A 602 11.08 10.18 10.77
C PHE A 602 11.92 11.47 10.65
N THR A 603 11.94 12.07 9.48
CA THR A 603 12.95 13.08 9.13
C THR A 603 12.34 14.45 8.87
N LYS A 604 12.86 15.51 9.50
CA LYS A 604 12.68 16.90 9.09
C LYS A 604 13.65 17.20 7.94
N ASN A 605 13.14 17.44 6.74
CA ASN A 605 13.94 17.63 5.53
C ASN A 605 14.29 19.09 5.26
N TYR A 606 13.34 20.00 5.36
CA TYR A 606 13.50 21.43 5.04
C TYR A 606 12.71 22.32 5.97
N ASP A 607 13.25 23.52 6.22
CA ASP A 607 12.53 24.71 6.66
C ASP A 607 12.35 25.61 5.45
N LEU A 608 11.18 25.62 4.85
CA LEU A 608 10.85 26.50 3.73
C LEU A 608 10.40 27.85 4.27
N LYS A 609 10.96 28.91 3.71
CA LYS A 609 10.59 30.31 4.00
C LYS A 609 10.22 31.03 2.72
N ASN A 610 9.04 31.65 2.69
CA ASN A 610 8.51 32.33 1.52
C ASN A 610 8.59 31.46 0.24
N ALA A 611 8.31 30.16 0.37
CA ALA A 611 8.33 29.23 -0.76
C ALA A 611 7.10 29.43 -1.62
N GLU A 612 7.28 29.72 -2.90
CA GLU A 612 6.19 29.91 -3.87
C GLU A 612 5.58 28.54 -4.24
N TYR A 613 4.25 28.47 -4.24
CA TYR A 613 3.51 27.32 -4.74
C TYR A 613 3.24 27.45 -6.24
N SER A 614 3.46 26.37 -6.97
CA SER A 614 3.09 26.23 -8.38
C SER A 614 2.01 25.16 -8.53
N GLU A 615 0.81 25.56 -8.91
CA GLU A 615 -0.30 24.64 -9.16
C GLU A 615 -0.01 23.71 -10.34
N ALA A 616 0.62 24.23 -11.41
CA ALA A 616 0.97 23.46 -12.60
C ALA A 616 1.91 22.27 -12.31
N THR A 617 2.75 22.35 -11.27
CA THR A 617 3.68 21.29 -10.89
C THR A 617 3.33 20.64 -9.55
N SER A 618 2.31 21.14 -8.85
CA SER A 618 1.95 20.76 -7.49
C SER A 618 3.13 20.84 -6.50
N LYS A 619 3.97 21.89 -6.63
CA LYS A 619 5.17 22.04 -5.80
C LYS A 619 5.12 23.31 -4.97
N LEU A 620 5.55 23.19 -3.72
CA LEU A 620 5.88 24.30 -2.83
C LEU A 620 7.41 24.43 -2.81
N GLY A 621 7.94 25.45 -3.51
CA GLY A 621 9.37 25.50 -3.82
C GLY A 621 9.81 24.26 -4.61
N ASN A 622 10.70 23.46 -4.03
CA ASN A 622 11.17 22.21 -4.64
C ASN A 622 10.43 20.96 -4.16
N VAL A 623 9.46 21.09 -3.24
CA VAL A 623 8.78 19.97 -2.60
C VAL A 623 7.43 19.73 -3.27
N ARG A 624 7.21 18.50 -3.70
CA ARG A 624 5.94 18.06 -4.28
C ARG A 624 4.91 17.82 -3.19
N ILE A 625 3.71 18.39 -3.36
CA ILE A 625 2.56 18.18 -2.50
C ILE A 625 1.58 17.26 -3.21
N THR A 626 1.20 16.18 -2.55
CA THR A 626 0.26 15.18 -3.06
C THR A 626 -1.03 15.17 -2.23
N ASP A 627 -2.06 14.50 -2.71
CA ASP A 627 -3.32 14.35 -1.97
C ASP A 627 -3.15 13.50 -0.69
N SER A 628 -2.06 12.72 -0.60
CA SER A 628 -1.69 11.95 0.59
C SER A 628 -0.80 12.72 1.58
N THR A 629 -0.35 13.93 1.24
CA THR A 629 0.45 14.76 2.14
C THR A 629 -0.41 15.26 3.29
N VAL A 630 -0.03 14.94 4.54
CA VAL A 630 -0.71 15.46 5.74
C VAL A 630 -0.24 16.87 6.03
N ILE A 631 -1.14 17.84 6.01
CA ILE A 631 -0.80 19.26 6.16
C ILE A 631 -1.36 19.78 7.48
N PHE A 632 -0.49 20.02 8.45
CA PHE A 632 -0.81 20.67 9.71
C PHE A 632 -0.71 22.18 9.54
N ASP A 633 -1.80 22.87 9.73
CA ASP A 633 -1.84 24.35 9.78
C ASP A 633 -1.81 24.79 11.24
N ILE A 634 -0.67 25.28 11.67
CA ILE A 634 -0.36 25.60 13.07
C ILE A 634 -0.24 27.12 13.22
N THR A 635 -1.21 27.70 13.88
CA THR A 635 -1.29 29.12 14.16
C THR A 635 -0.75 29.47 15.56
N ASP A 636 -0.82 30.74 15.96
CA ASP A 636 -0.46 31.16 17.33
C ASP A 636 -1.48 30.69 18.37
N ASP A 637 -2.76 30.54 18.00
CA ASP A 637 -3.84 30.04 18.87
C ASP A 637 -4.05 28.54 18.65
N GLU A 638 -3.95 27.75 19.73
CA GLU A 638 -4.16 26.29 19.70
C GLU A 638 -5.58 25.88 19.25
N ASN A 639 -6.56 26.75 19.41
CA ASN A 639 -7.95 26.50 19.00
C ASN A 639 -8.14 26.65 17.49
N ASP A 640 -7.20 27.31 16.80
CA ASP A 640 -7.24 27.51 15.35
C ASP A 640 -6.37 26.49 14.59
N TYR A 641 -5.79 25.50 15.26
CA TYR A 641 -5.06 24.41 14.60
C TYR A 641 -5.98 23.61 13.69
N SER A 642 -5.54 23.31 12.48
CA SER A 642 -6.35 22.56 11.52
C SER A 642 -5.50 21.63 10.66
N ILE A 643 -6.15 20.58 10.12
CA ILE A 643 -5.58 19.73 9.08
C ILE A 643 -6.13 20.21 7.74
N GLN A 644 -5.24 20.47 6.84
CA GLN A 644 -5.56 21.01 5.53
C GLN A 644 -5.33 19.98 4.43
N LYS A 645 -5.96 20.23 3.27
CA LYS A 645 -5.70 19.49 2.04
C LYS A 645 -4.81 20.32 1.11
N LYS A 646 -4.32 19.69 0.05
CA LYS A 646 -3.45 20.32 -0.94
C LYS A 646 -4.05 21.60 -1.57
N ASP A 647 -5.35 21.71 -1.66
CA ASP A 647 -6.09 22.84 -2.23
C ASP A 647 -6.03 24.14 -1.39
N ILE A 648 -5.44 24.05 -0.17
CA ILE A 648 -5.10 25.27 0.59
C ILE A 648 -4.06 26.13 -0.13
N PHE A 649 -3.24 25.55 -0.98
CA PHE A 649 -2.18 26.27 -1.69
C PHE A 649 -2.72 26.95 -2.95
N GLU A 650 -2.47 28.24 -3.08
CA GLU A 650 -2.82 29.05 -4.26
C GLU A 650 -1.61 29.27 -5.16
N ASP A 651 -1.83 29.23 -6.48
CA ASP A 651 -0.77 29.41 -7.48
C ASP A 651 -0.06 30.75 -7.29
N LYS A 652 1.27 30.71 -7.27
CA LYS A 652 2.17 31.87 -7.07
C LYS A 652 2.08 32.56 -5.72
N GLN A 653 1.39 31.98 -4.75
CA GLN A 653 1.44 32.44 -3.36
C GLN A 653 2.62 31.80 -2.64
N THR A 654 3.11 32.47 -1.59
CA THR A 654 4.25 32.01 -0.81
C THR A 654 3.85 31.56 0.57
N TYR A 655 4.47 30.48 1.06
CA TYR A 655 4.17 29.87 2.34
C TYR A 655 5.45 29.57 3.11
N ASP A 656 5.34 29.62 4.43
CA ASP A 656 6.35 29.11 5.35
C ASP A 656 5.93 27.71 5.81
N ALA A 657 6.78 26.71 5.58
CA ALA A 657 6.45 25.34 5.93
C ALA A 657 7.66 24.56 6.43
N ILE A 658 7.44 23.62 7.34
CA ILE A 658 8.43 22.60 7.69
C ILE A 658 8.04 21.30 6.99
N VAL A 659 8.99 20.70 6.28
CA VAL A 659 8.78 19.51 5.45
C VAL A 659 9.32 18.28 6.16
N TYR A 660 8.51 17.22 6.21
CA TYR A 660 8.86 15.97 6.86
C TYR A 660 8.70 14.78 5.92
N ASP A 661 9.57 13.77 6.11
CA ASP A 661 9.59 12.49 5.42
C ASP A 661 9.42 12.62 3.91
N MET A 662 10.33 13.36 3.31
CA MET A 662 10.35 13.53 1.87
C MET A 662 10.80 12.23 1.18
N GLY A 663 9.96 11.72 0.29
CA GLY A 663 10.27 10.57 -0.56
C GLY A 663 11.36 10.88 -1.61
N GLU A 664 11.83 9.85 -2.28
CA GLU A 664 12.81 9.96 -3.36
C GLU A 664 12.26 10.75 -4.57
N ASP A 665 10.94 10.81 -4.72
CA ASP A 665 10.21 11.59 -5.71
C ASP A 665 10.00 13.07 -5.30
N TYR A 666 10.67 13.50 -4.23
CA TYR A 666 10.51 14.83 -3.62
C TYR A 666 9.11 15.13 -3.09
N SER A 667 8.23 14.14 -2.93
CA SER A 667 6.93 14.32 -2.28
C SER A 667 7.07 14.34 -0.76
N ALA A 668 6.42 15.30 -0.09
CA ALA A 668 6.35 15.34 1.36
C ALA A 668 5.27 14.39 1.89
N LYS A 669 5.57 13.60 2.93
CA LYS A 669 4.53 12.84 3.65
C LYS A 669 3.78 13.74 4.63
N ALA A 670 4.48 14.68 5.29
CA ALA A 670 3.83 15.66 6.16
C ALA A 670 4.44 17.05 6.01
N LEU A 671 3.61 18.07 6.21
CA LEU A 671 3.98 19.48 6.26
C LEU A 671 3.41 20.10 7.54
N VAL A 672 4.17 21.05 8.11
CA VAL A 672 3.66 21.97 9.14
C VAL A 672 3.75 23.39 8.58
N LEU A 673 2.61 24.02 8.30
CA LEU A 673 2.53 25.43 7.95
C LEU A 673 2.70 26.26 9.21
N THR A 674 3.62 27.20 9.23
CA THR A 674 3.99 28.00 10.42
C THR A 674 3.59 29.47 10.32
N ASN A 675 3.14 29.90 9.17
CA ASN A 675 2.66 31.27 8.94
C ASN A 675 1.64 31.26 7.80
N SER A 676 0.54 30.54 8.02
CA SER A 676 -0.55 30.59 7.07
C SER A 676 -1.40 31.83 7.35
N SER A 677 -1.28 32.85 6.50
CA SER A 677 -2.28 33.90 6.41
C SER A 677 -3.60 33.38 5.80
N VAL A 678 -3.65 32.07 5.52
CA VAL A 678 -4.79 31.41 4.91
C VAL A 678 -5.89 31.32 5.95
N LYS A 679 -6.88 32.17 5.79
CA LYS A 679 -8.08 32.14 6.62
C LYS A 679 -8.81 30.82 6.38
N ALA A 680 -8.81 29.95 7.37
CA ALA A 680 -9.44 28.63 7.40
C ALA A 680 -10.97 28.62 7.19
N ASN A 681 -11.53 29.48 6.38
CA ASN A 681 -12.97 29.76 6.26
C ASN A 681 -13.56 29.62 4.87
N ALA A 682 -12.76 29.46 3.80
CA ALA A 682 -13.32 29.29 2.47
C ALA A 682 -13.98 27.91 2.29
N ASP A 683 -13.50 26.92 2.99
CA ASP A 683 -13.78 25.49 2.73
C ASP A 683 -14.73 24.81 3.73
N SER A 684 -15.30 25.54 4.70
CA SER A 684 -16.33 24.93 5.55
C SER A 684 -17.56 24.59 4.70
N ALA A 685 -18.04 23.35 4.82
CA ALA A 685 -19.23 22.91 4.10
C ALA A 685 -20.43 23.83 4.39
N LEU A 686 -21.22 24.09 3.34
CA LEU A 686 -22.50 24.78 3.51
C LEU A 686 -23.42 23.89 4.34
N ALA A 687 -24.01 24.45 5.39
CA ALA A 687 -25.05 23.79 6.16
C ALA A 687 -26.41 24.45 5.88
N VAL A 688 -27.36 23.65 5.41
CA VAL A 688 -28.76 24.09 5.20
C VAL A 688 -29.55 23.75 6.46
N VAL A 689 -29.92 24.75 7.22
CA VAL A 689 -30.59 24.59 8.52
C VAL A 689 -31.95 23.90 8.36
N SER A 690 -32.13 22.75 9.02
CA SER A 690 -33.41 22.09 9.13
C SER A 690 -34.18 22.56 10.36
N LYS A 691 -33.51 22.61 11.50
CA LYS A 691 -34.04 23.13 12.77
C LYS A 691 -32.94 23.40 13.77
N VAL A 692 -33.23 24.25 14.74
CA VAL A 692 -32.47 24.45 15.97
C VAL A 692 -33.35 24.06 17.15
N VAL A 693 -32.87 23.21 18.03
CA VAL A 693 -33.60 22.76 19.22
C VAL A 693 -32.72 22.89 20.45
N THR A 694 -33.30 23.24 21.58
CA THR A 694 -32.57 23.19 22.86
C THR A 694 -32.42 21.74 23.30
N ALA A 695 -31.25 21.32 23.66
CA ALA A 695 -30.90 19.95 24.02
C ALA A 695 -29.80 19.94 25.10
N THR A 696 -29.57 18.79 25.72
CA THR A 696 -28.47 18.59 26.67
C THR A 696 -27.30 17.94 25.93
N ASN A 697 -26.12 18.54 26.03
CA ASN A 697 -24.89 18.03 25.40
C ASN A 697 -24.28 16.86 26.20
N SER A 698 -23.13 16.33 25.75
CA SER A 698 -22.42 15.22 26.39
C SER A 698 -21.83 15.56 27.77
N HIS A 699 -21.82 16.83 28.16
CA HIS A 699 -21.34 17.35 29.44
C HIS A 699 -22.46 17.68 30.43
N ASP A 700 -23.70 17.22 30.13
CA ASP A 700 -24.93 17.51 30.90
C ASP A 700 -25.31 19.02 30.94
N GLU A 701 -24.82 19.82 29.97
CA GLU A 701 -25.13 21.24 29.86
C GLU A 701 -26.25 21.48 28.87
N THR A 702 -27.16 22.39 29.20
CA THR A 702 -28.22 22.78 28.27
C THR A 702 -27.68 23.76 27.23
N THR A 703 -27.79 23.41 25.94
CA THR A 703 -27.33 24.24 24.83
C THR A 703 -28.27 24.09 23.63
N ASP A 704 -27.95 24.74 22.51
CA ASP A 704 -28.68 24.59 21.26
C ASP A 704 -28.08 23.47 20.40
N LEU A 705 -28.92 22.62 19.81
CA LEU A 705 -28.54 21.60 18.83
C LEU A 705 -28.99 22.04 17.44
N LEU A 706 -28.03 22.21 16.53
CA LEU A 706 -28.27 22.40 15.11
C LEU A 706 -28.57 21.06 14.44
N VAL A 707 -29.67 20.96 13.74
CA VAL A 707 -29.94 19.91 12.75
C VAL A 707 -29.92 20.53 11.38
N ALA A 708 -29.04 20.10 10.49
CA ALA A 708 -28.85 20.69 9.18
C ALA A 708 -28.49 19.62 8.14
N PHE A 709 -28.57 19.97 6.87
CA PHE A 709 -27.97 19.18 5.80
C PHE A 709 -26.64 19.80 5.38
N ALA A 710 -25.58 19.01 5.48
CA ALA A 710 -24.22 19.41 5.09
C ALA A 710 -23.51 18.20 4.47
N ASP A 711 -22.66 18.43 3.50
CA ASP A 711 -21.89 17.39 2.82
C ASP A 711 -22.75 16.24 2.25
N GLY A 712 -23.95 16.55 1.75
CA GLY A 712 -24.89 15.60 1.16
C GLY A 712 -25.66 14.73 2.17
N LYS A 713 -25.60 14.99 3.48
CA LYS A 713 -26.25 14.21 4.55
C LYS A 713 -26.83 15.09 5.65
N GLU A 714 -27.74 14.54 6.44
CA GLU A 714 -28.22 15.21 7.64
C GLU A 714 -27.17 15.10 8.75
N VAL A 715 -26.88 16.23 9.40
CA VAL A 715 -25.93 16.33 10.53
C VAL A 715 -26.67 16.94 11.74
N SER A 716 -26.19 16.55 12.95
CA SER A 716 -26.66 17.12 14.20
C SER A 716 -25.43 17.52 15.02
N VAL A 717 -25.31 18.81 15.36
CA VAL A 717 -24.11 19.37 16.00
C VAL A 717 -24.54 20.28 17.14
N TYR A 718 -24.00 20.06 18.34
CA TYR A 718 -24.26 20.92 19.50
C TYR A 718 -23.53 22.25 19.34
N ALA A 719 -24.12 23.33 19.86
CA ALA A 719 -23.41 24.58 20.09
C ALA A 719 -22.63 24.52 21.41
N GLU A 720 -21.47 25.18 21.45
CA GLU A 720 -20.65 25.27 22.67
C GLU A 720 -21.42 25.94 23.83
N SER A 721 -22.28 26.88 23.53
CA SER A 721 -23.09 27.59 24.52
C SER A 721 -24.40 28.11 23.90
N GLU A 722 -25.35 28.50 24.75
CA GLU A 722 -26.54 29.23 24.29
C GLU A 722 -26.17 30.53 23.58
N GLY A 723 -26.90 30.84 22.48
CA GLY A 723 -26.71 32.07 21.71
C GLY A 723 -25.67 32.03 20.61
N VAL A 724 -24.96 30.90 20.41
CA VAL A 724 -24.05 30.73 19.26
C VAL A 724 -24.84 30.59 17.92
N LEU A 725 -26.02 29.93 17.95
CA LEU A 725 -26.84 29.68 16.75
C LEU A 725 -27.85 30.79 16.49
N VAL A 726 -27.35 32.02 16.40
CA VAL A 726 -28.19 33.21 16.14
C VAL A 726 -27.68 33.99 14.92
N LYS A 727 -28.61 34.61 14.20
CA LYS A 727 -28.33 35.56 13.12
C LYS A 727 -28.55 36.98 13.61
N GLY A 728 -27.58 37.88 13.30
CA GLY A 728 -27.57 39.25 13.83
C GLY A 728 -27.44 39.28 15.36
N GLU A 729 -28.12 40.24 16.05
CA GLU A 729 -27.88 40.43 17.49
C GLU A 729 -28.61 39.43 18.38
N SER A 730 -29.67 38.74 17.91
CA SER A 730 -30.43 37.79 18.76
C SER A 730 -31.49 36.94 18.04
N LYS A 731 -31.58 36.95 16.74
CA LYS A 731 -32.58 36.17 16.00
C LYS A 731 -32.08 34.72 15.82
N LYS A 732 -32.82 33.74 16.33
CA LYS A 732 -32.49 32.35 16.09
C LYS A 732 -32.52 32.01 14.60
N LEU A 733 -31.66 31.03 14.22
CA LEU A 733 -31.68 30.48 12.87
C LEU A 733 -33.03 29.85 12.55
N GLU A 734 -33.47 30.02 11.30
CA GLU A 734 -34.74 29.49 10.79
C GLU A 734 -34.49 28.31 9.81
N THR A 735 -35.49 27.46 9.65
CA THR A 735 -35.42 26.40 8.64
C THR A 735 -35.21 27.01 7.25
N GLY A 736 -34.17 26.62 6.58
CA GLY A 736 -33.80 27.11 5.26
C GLY A 736 -32.68 28.17 5.26
N ASP A 737 -32.28 28.69 6.42
CA ASP A 737 -31.06 29.49 6.51
C ASP A 737 -29.85 28.70 6.03
N LEU A 738 -28.94 29.34 5.35
CA LEU A 738 -27.68 28.73 4.87
C LEU A 738 -26.54 29.33 5.65
N ILE A 739 -25.79 28.46 6.30
CA ILE A 739 -24.70 28.87 7.17
C ILE A 739 -23.41 28.10 6.88
N GLN A 740 -22.31 28.70 7.27
CA GLN A 740 -21.07 28.02 7.59
C GLN A 740 -20.86 28.08 9.11
N TYR A 741 -20.23 27.08 9.69
CA TYR A 741 -19.94 27.07 11.13
C TYR A 741 -18.53 26.55 11.42
N LYS A 742 -17.99 26.98 12.56
CA LYS A 742 -16.76 26.45 13.12
C LYS A 742 -17.07 25.61 14.34
N THR A 743 -16.26 24.61 14.60
CA THR A 743 -16.35 23.76 15.80
C THR A 743 -15.08 23.81 16.62
N ASN A 744 -15.23 23.59 17.95
CA ASN A 744 -14.11 23.33 18.85
C ASN A 744 -13.63 21.86 18.71
N SER A 745 -12.64 21.48 19.54
CA SER A 745 -12.07 20.11 19.59
C SER A 745 -13.08 19.04 19.95
N ASP A 746 -14.17 19.39 20.63
CA ASP A 746 -15.23 18.47 21.04
C ASP A 746 -16.33 18.32 19.98
N GLY A 747 -16.14 19.03 18.86
CA GLY A 747 -17.09 19.05 17.75
C GLY A 747 -18.28 19.96 17.95
N GLU A 748 -18.25 20.84 18.96
CA GLU A 748 -19.34 21.79 19.25
C GLU A 748 -19.13 23.11 18.50
N ILE A 749 -20.23 23.69 17.99
CA ILE A 749 -20.18 24.93 17.20
C ILE A 749 -19.81 26.12 18.09
N THR A 750 -18.71 26.78 17.77
CA THR A 750 -18.22 27.99 18.44
C THR A 750 -18.67 29.29 17.79
N SER A 751 -18.91 29.23 16.48
CA SER A 751 -19.38 30.40 15.72
C SER A 751 -20.07 29.95 14.43
N ILE A 752 -20.96 30.81 13.93
CA ILE A 752 -21.62 30.65 12.65
C ILE A 752 -21.41 31.88 11.77
N ARG A 753 -21.49 31.65 10.47
CA ARG A 753 -21.61 32.68 9.46
C ARG A 753 -22.86 32.41 8.64
N VAL A 754 -23.79 33.37 8.56
CA VAL A 754 -24.99 33.26 7.74
C VAL A 754 -24.66 33.68 6.32
N LEU A 755 -24.76 32.78 5.35
CA LEU A 755 -24.52 33.04 3.93
C LEU A 755 -25.80 33.49 3.22
N PHE A 756 -26.96 33.03 3.71
CA PHE A 756 -28.25 33.35 3.17
C PHE A 756 -29.33 33.28 4.26
N ASP A 757 -30.03 34.40 4.44
CA ASP A 757 -31.20 34.47 5.30
C ASP A 757 -32.47 34.19 4.47
N ILE A 758 -33.07 33.01 4.73
CA ILE A 758 -34.29 32.60 3.99
C ILE A 758 -35.44 33.57 4.15
N SER A 759 -35.55 34.28 5.27
CA SER A 759 -36.63 35.22 5.53
C SER A 759 -36.42 36.56 4.82
N ALA A 760 -35.18 36.99 4.68
CA ALA A 760 -34.82 38.22 3.95
C ALA A 760 -34.74 37.99 2.44
N LYS A 761 -34.52 36.74 2.02
CA LYS A 761 -34.19 36.35 0.63
C LYS A 761 -33.01 37.14 0.05
N GLU A 762 -32.08 37.48 0.92
CA GLU A 762 -30.84 38.19 0.58
C GLU A 762 -29.65 37.35 0.89
N THR A 763 -28.69 37.36 -0.03
CA THR A 763 -27.32 36.89 0.28
C THR A 763 -26.69 37.94 1.17
N GLU A 764 -25.98 37.52 2.21
CA GLU A 764 -25.07 38.42 2.91
C GLU A 764 -24.16 39.09 1.87
N ALA A 765 -24.32 40.38 1.69
CA ALA A 765 -23.31 41.16 1.00
C ALA A 765 -22.10 41.11 1.90
N THR A 766 -21.16 40.26 1.56
CA THR A 766 -19.98 39.99 2.36
C THR A 766 -19.18 41.25 2.51
N ASN A 767 -19.36 41.95 3.64
CA ASN A 767 -18.54 43.11 4.02
C ASN A 767 -17.07 42.70 4.29
N THR A 768 -16.78 41.39 4.27
CA THR A 768 -15.45 40.86 4.31
C THR A 768 -15.37 39.72 3.28
N PRO A 769 -14.86 40.00 2.06
CA PRO A 769 -14.68 38.94 1.06
C PRO A 769 -13.76 37.85 1.67
N VAL A 770 -14.29 36.64 1.75
CA VAL A 770 -13.41 35.46 1.88
C VAL A 770 -12.86 35.27 0.48
N GLU A 771 -11.56 35.27 0.36
CA GLU A 771 -10.86 35.10 -0.90
C GLU A 771 -11.37 33.79 -1.55
N ASN A 772 -11.74 33.88 -2.83
CA ASN A 772 -12.25 32.76 -3.64
C ASN A 772 -13.66 32.20 -3.30
N LEU A 773 -14.33 32.63 -2.24
CA LEU A 773 -15.72 32.26 -1.97
C LEU A 773 -16.69 33.28 -2.57
N GLN A 774 -17.52 32.83 -3.48
CA GLN A 774 -18.62 33.63 -4.02
C GLN A 774 -19.97 32.98 -3.71
N THR A 775 -20.96 33.80 -3.38
CA THR A 775 -22.32 33.35 -3.21
C THR A 775 -23.24 34.11 -4.19
N VAL A 776 -24.16 33.37 -4.80
CA VAL A 776 -25.09 33.92 -5.78
C VAL A 776 -26.50 33.45 -5.46
N TYR A 777 -27.45 34.39 -5.40
CA TYR A 777 -28.87 34.05 -5.33
C TYR A 777 -29.59 34.63 -6.54
N GLY A 778 -30.34 33.80 -7.27
CA GLY A 778 -30.98 34.25 -8.48
C GLY A 778 -31.93 33.27 -9.11
N LYS A 779 -32.53 33.68 -10.25
CA LYS A 779 -33.48 32.86 -11.01
C LYS A 779 -32.76 32.06 -12.09
N VAL A 780 -33.00 30.75 -12.13
CA VAL A 780 -32.48 29.87 -13.20
C VAL A 780 -33.25 30.11 -14.49
N THR A 781 -32.54 30.50 -15.54
CA THR A 781 -33.14 30.74 -16.86
C THR A 781 -32.90 29.59 -17.83
N LYS A 782 -31.81 28.85 -17.65
CA LYS A 782 -31.46 27.66 -18.46
C LYS A 782 -30.54 26.74 -17.70
N LYS A 783 -30.75 25.44 -17.89
CA LYS A 783 -29.88 24.37 -17.35
C LYS A 783 -29.24 23.61 -18.48
N PHE A 784 -27.94 23.29 -18.31
CA PHE A 784 -27.14 22.45 -19.16
C PHE A 784 -26.64 21.23 -18.32
N THR A 785 -25.92 20.32 -18.95
CA THR A 785 -25.38 19.13 -18.24
C THR A 785 -24.38 19.52 -17.14
N ASN A 786 -23.52 20.51 -17.40
CA ASN A 786 -22.43 20.92 -16.51
C ASN A 786 -22.44 22.43 -16.22
N ALA A 787 -23.54 23.12 -16.47
CA ALA A 787 -23.66 24.56 -16.20
C ALA A 787 -25.11 24.98 -16.01
N ILE A 788 -25.31 26.09 -15.34
CA ILE A 788 -26.62 26.75 -15.22
C ILE A 788 -26.51 28.25 -15.51
N ASN A 789 -27.52 28.79 -16.21
CA ASN A 789 -27.67 30.22 -16.41
C ASN A 789 -28.58 30.80 -15.33
N VAL A 790 -28.07 31.79 -14.62
CA VAL A 790 -28.81 32.45 -13.52
C VAL A 790 -28.88 33.98 -13.75
N THR A 791 -30.05 34.52 -13.53
CA THR A 791 -30.22 35.98 -13.48
C THR A 791 -30.26 36.42 -12.03
N VAL A 792 -29.36 37.32 -11.67
CA VAL A 792 -29.23 37.88 -10.31
C VAL A 792 -29.92 39.23 -10.27
N ASN A 793 -30.88 39.44 -9.37
CA ASN A 793 -31.61 40.73 -9.13
C ASN A 793 -32.10 41.43 -10.40
N GLY A 794 -32.58 40.66 -11.38
CA GLY A 794 -33.09 41.21 -12.65
C GLY A 794 -32.00 41.76 -13.60
N GLY A 795 -30.74 41.49 -13.32
CA GLY A 795 -29.60 41.86 -14.14
C GLY A 795 -29.40 40.95 -15.36
N ASN A 796 -28.17 40.92 -15.87
CA ASN A 796 -27.80 40.07 -16.99
C ASN A 796 -27.78 38.58 -16.59
N VAL A 797 -27.99 37.71 -17.56
CA VAL A 797 -27.87 36.28 -17.41
C VAL A 797 -26.38 35.93 -17.33
N VAL A 798 -25.97 35.24 -16.27
CA VAL A 798 -24.60 34.74 -16.07
C VAL A 798 -24.62 33.22 -16.15
N ASN A 799 -23.64 32.66 -16.83
CA ASN A 799 -23.41 31.21 -16.91
C ASN A 799 -22.46 30.78 -15.82
N TYR A 800 -22.87 29.82 -15.00
CA TYR A 800 -22.07 29.24 -13.91
C TYR A 800 -21.78 27.80 -14.22
N THR A 801 -20.50 27.42 -14.18
CA THR A 801 -20.03 26.03 -14.36
C THR A 801 -20.25 25.22 -13.09
N LEU A 802 -20.83 24.05 -13.20
CA LEU A 802 -21.02 23.10 -12.09
C LEU A 802 -19.79 22.24 -11.91
N GLY A 803 -19.36 22.04 -10.67
CA GLY A 803 -18.28 21.12 -10.33
C GLY A 803 -18.67 19.66 -10.58
N GLU A 804 -17.69 18.78 -10.68
CA GLU A 804 -17.91 17.34 -10.94
C GLU A 804 -18.73 16.67 -9.82
N ASN A 805 -18.56 17.09 -8.58
CA ASN A 805 -19.23 16.54 -7.38
C ASN A 805 -20.16 17.56 -6.72
N VAL A 806 -20.84 18.41 -7.50
CA VAL A 806 -21.71 19.44 -6.97
C VAL A 806 -22.82 18.85 -6.10
N LYS A 807 -22.99 19.38 -4.89
CA LYS A 807 -24.04 18.96 -3.95
C LYS A 807 -25.26 19.83 -4.11
N VAL A 808 -26.41 19.19 -4.13
CA VAL A 808 -27.68 19.89 -4.35
C VAL A 808 -28.62 19.64 -3.17
N TYR A 809 -29.20 20.70 -2.67
CA TYR A 809 -30.24 20.67 -1.63
C TYR A 809 -31.51 21.37 -2.12
N GLU A 810 -32.60 21.05 -1.52
CA GLU A 810 -33.88 21.75 -1.75
C GLU A 810 -34.45 22.22 -0.42
N VAL A 811 -34.82 23.48 -0.39
CA VAL A 811 -35.57 24.13 0.69
C VAL A 811 -36.95 24.52 0.19
N ASP A 812 -37.97 23.92 0.77
CA ASP A 812 -39.37 24.26 0.52
C ASP A 812 -40.06 24.65 1.84
N THR A 813 -40.12 25.92 2.12
CA THR A 813 -40.69 26.45 3.37
C THR A 813 -42.21 26.31 3.46
N THR A 814 -42.87 25.99 2.34
CA THR A 814 -44.33 25.85 2.25
C THR A 814 -44.81 24.49 2.77
N LEU A 815 -43.92 23.50 2.82
CA LEU A 815 -44.23 22.16 3.28
C LEU A 815 -44.44 22.12 4.81
N PRO A 816 -45.39 21.30 5.30
CA PRO A 816 -45.62 21.14 6.73
C PRO A 816 -44.50 20.33 7.44
N LYS A 817 -43.78 19.46 6.71
CA LYS A 817 -42.67 18.61 7.18
C LYS A 817 -41.64 18.44 6.07
N ASN A 818 -40.42 18.02 6.44
CA ASN A 818 -39.32 17.76 5.50
C ASN A 818 -39.03 18.93 4.58
N LYS A 819 -38.99 20.11 5.17
CA LYS A 819 -38.77 21.37 4.45
C LYS A 819 -37.41 21.46 3.79
N VAL A 820 -36.44 20.71 4.27
CA VAL A 820 -35.07 20.63 3.72
C VAL A 820 -34.78 19.18 3.38
N ARG A 821 -34.20 18.95 2.20
CA ARG A 821 -33.77 17.62 1.75
C ARG A 821 -32.56 17.69 0.83
N VAL A 822 -31.86 16.58 0.71
CA VAL A 822 -30.88 16.39 -0.36
C VAL A 822 -31.64 16.24 -1.69
N ALA A 823 -31.14 16.91 -2.74
CA ALA A 823 -31.70 16.91 -4.08
C ALA A 823 -30.63 16.55 -5.12
N GLU A 824 -31.00 16.49 -6.39
CA GLU A 824 -30.08 16.21 -7.49
C GLU A 824 -30.09 17.35 -8.51
N ILE A 825 -29.07 17.47 -9.35
CA ILE A 825 -29.00 18.48 -10.43
C ILE A 825 -30.25 18.43 -11.31
N LYS A 826 -30.85 17.25 -11.53
CA LYS A 826 -32.07 17.09 -12.31
C LYS A 826 -33.26 17.83 -11.73
N ASP A 827 -33.29 18.07 -10.41
CA ASP A 827 -34.40 18.75 -9.70
C ASP A 827 -34.38 20.27 -9.87
N ILE A 828 -33.25 20.82 -10.36
CA ILE A 828 -33.16 22.24 -10.72
C ILE A 828 -34.05 22.50 -11.97
N GLN A 829 -35.10 23.31 -11.80
CA GLN A 829 -36.03 23.64 -12.88
C GLN A 829 -35.59 24.90 -13.60
N SER A 830 -35.86 24.97 -14.91
CA SER A 830 -35.43 26.04 -15.80
C SER A 830 -36.58 26.64 -16.62
N PHE A 831 -37.81 26.66 -16.10
CA PHE A 831 -39.00 27.13 -16.84
C PHE A 831 -39.62 28.40 -16.27
N ASP A 832 -40.51 29.03 -17.09
CA ASP A 832 -41.19 30.34 -16.91
C ASP A 832 -42.11 30.45 -15.69
N ASP A 833 -42.09 29.50 -14.76
CA ASP A 833 -42.82 29.60 -13.51
C ASP A 833 -42.08 30.55 -12.56
N GLU A 834 -42.66 31.74 -12.37
CA GLU A 834 -42.02 32.90 -11.75
C GLU A 834 -41.67 32.68 -10.26
N GLU A 835 -42.21 31.65 -9.58
CA GLU A 835 -42.09 31.49 -8.14
C GLU A 835 -41.15 30.36 -7.70
N ASN A 836 -40.87 29.35 -8.54
CA ASN A 836 -40.22 28.07 -8.08
C ASN A 836 -38.87 27.74 -8.68
N ASN A 837 -38.17 28.65 -9.35
CA ASN A 837 -36.91 28.39 -10.03
C ASN A 837 -35.72 29.21 -9.50
N ARG A 838 -35.71 29.52 -8.21
CA ARG A 838 -34.60 30.24 -7.58
C ARG A 838 -33.61 29.31 -6.98
N VAL A 839 -32.33 29.66 -7.11
CA VAL A 839 -31.22 28.92 -6.52
C VAL A 839 -30.29 29.85 -5.77
N PHE A 840 -29.74 29.31 -4.67
CA PHE A 840 -28.54 29.85 -4.07
C PHE A 840 -27.36 28.98 -4.57
N LEU A 841 -26.26 29.58 -4.96
CA LEU A 841 -25.04 28.96 -5.42
C LEU A 841 -23.91 29.37 -4.48
N LYS A 842 -23.11 28.37 -4.05
CA LYS A 842 -21.82 28.59 -3.44
C LYS A 842 -20.78 28.22 -4.49
N LEU A 843 -19.87 29.12 -4.79
CA LEU A 843 -18.79 28.95 -5.75
C LEU A 843 -17.45 29.05 -5.03
N TYR A 844 -16.54 28.25 -5.48
CA TYR A 844 -15.12 28.34 -5.13
C TYR A 844 -14.32 28.43 -6.42
N LYS A 845 -13.42 29.42 -6.55
CA LYS A 845 -12.64 29.66 -7.79
C LYS A 845 -13.51 29.63 -9.06
N ASP A 846 -14.64 30.33 -9.01
CA ASP A 846 -15.63 30.46 -10.11
C ASP A 846 -16.36 29.13 -10.50
N VAL A 847 -16.19 28.05 -9.77
CA VAL A 847 -16.90 26.80 -9.99
C VAL A 847 -17.95 26.59 -8.89
N VAL A 848 -19.15 26.19 -9.29
CA VAL A 848 -20.26 25.92 -8.35
C VAL A 848 -20.02 24.56 -7.68
N GLU A 849 -19.86 24.57 -6.37
CA GLU A 849 -19.71 23.36 -5.56
C GLU A 849 -21.01 22.91 -4.91
N GLU A 850 -21.85 23.87 -4.55
CA GLU A 850 -23.09 23.59 -3.85
C GLU A 850 -24.23 24.44 -4.43
N VAL A 851 -25.40 23.83 -4.59
CA VAL A 851 -26.62 24.44 -5.09
C VAL A 851 -27.74 24.20 -4.07
N VAL A 852 -28.44 25.24 -3.69
CA VAL A 852 -29.68 25.11 -2.90
C VAL A 852 -30.85 25.65 -3.72
N ILE A 853 -31.78 24.76 -4.04
CA ILE A 853 -33.05 25.12 -4.69
C ILE A 853 -33.96 25.71 -3.63
N VAL A 854 -34.41 26.94 -3.82
CA VAL A 854 -35.26 27.68 -2.87
C VAL A 854 -36.66 27.83 -3.45
N LYS A 855 -37.68 27.23 -2.79
CA LYS A 855 -39.09 27.24 -3.16
C LYS A 855 -39.95 28.07 -2.19
#